data_4631b1421a29ffed5dd04ce4237c15d9
#
_entry.id   4631b1421a29ffed5dd04ce4237c15d9
#
_cell.length_a   1.000
_cell.length_b   1.000
_cell.length_c   1.000
_cell.angle_alpha   90.00
_cell.angle_beta   90.00
_cell.angle_gamma   90.00
#
_symmetry.space_group_name_H-M   'P 1'
#
loop_
_entity.id
_entity.type
_entity.pdbx_description
1 polymer ?
#
loop_
_entity_poly.entity_id
_entity_poly.type
_entity_poly.pdbx_seq_one_letter_code
_entity_poly.pdbx_strand_id
1 'polypeptide(L)'
;MNRIAEKTAPSAGAELRARADIVSHTLTKTVSNLLDRAIAAARDALVARQTAAGYWLFELEADCTIPAEYIMMMHFLDEIDAPLESKIAAYLRSHQAEHGGWPLYRGGDFNMSCSVKAYYALKLAGDDPQAPHMARARAAILEGGGAARSNVFTRIALALFGELPWRGVPYIPVEIMLLPRWFFFHLDKVSYWSRTVMVPLFILCTRKPIAKNPRNVHIRELFTRPPEVERDYFRDSLLQGGLLGRILLAVDRLSRLIDPLIPKAMRARATRAAELWVLDRLNGEDGLGAIFPAMVNALEAMAILGYPSDDPRRVTAKRALQKLLVIGPSSAYCQPCVSPVWDTALATLAMQESGCTASLAAATRALDWLQTEQLLDEPGDWQLNRPGLAGGGWAFQFGNSYYPDLDDTAVVAWAMHQSANSADYSESVRRALDWLVGMQSANGGFAAFDADNTSYYLNKIPFADHGALLDPPTSDVTARVVTVLARIGRPQDRHALSRALEYLHAQQEPDGSWFGRWGTNYIYGTWSVLMAFAQAGVGPQDAAVRRAVDWLLSRQNSDGGWGEGNDSYAKDRRSERKCASTPYQTAWAVLALLASGEAGSDALRRGVNYLMRTQQADGLWSDPHFNAPGFPRVFYLKYHGYSRYFPLWALAAFRTLSRTRTSH
;
A
#
# COMPACT_ATOMS: atom_id res chain seq x y z
N MET A 1 45.70 -71.96 27.16
CA MET A 1 44.74 -71.87 26.05
C MET A 1 44.31 -70.40 25.89
N ASN A 2 45.03 -69.65 25.03
CA ASN A 2 44.78 -68.27 24.69
C ASN A 2 43.76 -68.24 23.54
N ARG A 3 42.58 -67.61 23.76
CA ARG A 3 41.68 -67.24 22.68
C ARG A 3 42.02 -65.79 22.27
N ILE A 4 42.60 -65.67 21.08
CA ILE A 4 42.76 -64.40 20.38
C ILE A 4 41.41 -64.05 19.82
N ALA A 5 40.84 -62.90 20.25
CA ALA A 5 39.59 -62.32 19.65
C ALA A 5 39.96 -61.66 18.33
N GLU A 6 39.52 -62.21 17.21
CA GLU A 6 39.57 -61.57 15.88
C GLU A 6 38.67 -60.36 15.90
N LYS A 7 39.28 -59.18 15.79
CA LYS A 7 38.51 -57.94 15.43
C LYS A 7 38.17 -58.01 13.93
N THR A 8 36.97 -58.36 13.61
CA THR A 8 36.45 -58.25 12.25
C THR A 8 36.43 -56.77 11.83
N ALA A 9 37.17 -56.43 10.78
CA ALA A 9 37.18 -55.13 10.15
C ALA A 9 35.73 -54.80 9.63
N PRO A 10 35.25 -53.55 9.79
CA PRO A 10 33.94 -53.16 9.27
C PRO A 10 33.89 -53.35 7.75
N SER A 11 32.76 -53.84 7.23
CA SER A 11 32.58 -54.05 5.81
C SER A 11 32.68 -52.71 5.05
N ALA A 12 33.23 -52.71 3.83
CA ALA A 12 33.41 -51.53 3.00
C ALA A 12 32.12 -50.71 2.83
N GLY A 13 30.95 -51.36 2.92
CA GLY A 13 29.62 -50.72 2.92
C GLY A 13 29.30 -49.94 4.20
N ALA A 14 29.82 -50.38 5.37
CA ALA A 14 29.64 -49.68 6.64
C ALA A 14 30.53 -48.43 6.72
N GLU A 15 31.75 -48.48 6.18
CA GLU A 15 32.65 -47.33 6.07
C GLU A 15 32.12 -46.26 5.09
N LEU A 16 31.55 -46.68 3.95
CA LEU A 16 30.91 -45.76 2.99
C LEU A 16 29.69 -45.09 3.59
N ARG A 17 28.84 -45.81 4.33
CA ARG A 17 27.70 -45.23 5.07
C ARG A 17 28.16 -44.26 6.16
N ALA A 18 29.14 -44.61 6.98
CA ALA A 18 29.66 -43.74 8.01
C ALA A 18 30.30 -42.45 7.42
N ARG A 19 31.01 -42.55 6.28
CA ARG A 19 31.53 -41.38 5.56
C ARG A 19 30.41 -40.53 4.97
N ALA A 20 29.35 -41.13 4.39
CA ALA A 20 28.16 -40.41 3.90
C ALA A 20 27.43 -39.68 5.03
N ASP A 21 27.29 -40.32 6.19
CA ASP A 21 26.64 -39.72 7.38
C ASP A 21 27.49 -38.57 7.96
N ILE A 22 28.81 -38.69 8.01
CA ILE A 22 29.75 -37.64 8.44
C ILE A 22 29.67 -36.44 7.46
N VAL A 23 29.68 -36.70 6.15
CA VAL A 23 29.58 -35.64 5.12
C VAL A 23 28.24 -34.97 5.20
N SER A 24 27.14 -35.72 5.34
CA SER A 24 25.80 -35.19 5.51
C SER A 24 25.66 -34.32 6.77
N HIS A 25 26.20 -34.82 7.91
CA HIS A 25 26.17 -34.06 9.18
C HIS A 25 27.04 -32.79 9.10
N THR A 26 28.19 -32.84 8.46
CA THR A 26 29.07 -31.67 8.26
C THR A 26 28.42 -30.63 7.34
N LEU A 27 27.79 -31.05 6.24
CA LEU A 27 27.03 -30.15 5.34
C LEU A 27 25.86 -29.51 6.05
N THR A 28 25.11 -30.27 6.84
CA THR A 28 23.96 -29.73 7.63
C THR A 28 24.45 -28.70 8.64
N LYS A 29 25.56 -28.94 9.34
CA LYS A 29 26.14 -28.00 10.29
C LYS A 29 26.69 -26.74 9.62
N THR A 30 27.27 -26.86 8.42
CA THR A 30 27.76 -25.72 7.64
C THR A 30 26.59 -24.82 7.17
N VAL A 31 25.51 -25.40 6.67
CA VAL A 31 24.31 -24.68 6.25
C VAL A 31 23.66 -23.98 7.45
N SER A 32 23.54 -24.64 8.61
CA SER A 32 23.05 -24.05 9.85
C SER A 32 23.88 -22.83 10.27
N ASN A 33 25.19 -22.89 10.20
CA ASN A 33 26.07 -21.76 10.53
C ASN A 33 25.90 -20.57 9.55
N LEU A 34 25.71 -20.84 8.25
CA LEU A 34 25.45 -19.78 7.26
C LEU A 34 24.13 -19.12 7.50
N LEU A 35 23.08 -19.88 7.81
CA LEU A 35 21.75 -19.37 8.16
C LEU A 35 21.82 -18.48 9.42
N ASP A 36 22.48 -18.95 10.49
CA ASP A 36 22.63 -18.15 11.71
C ASP A 36 23.39 -16.84 11.47
N ARG A 37 24.41 -16.83 10.60
CA ARG A 37 25.14 -15.61 10.20
C ARG A 37 24.25 -14.66 9.41
N ALA A 38 23.47 -15.17 8.45
CA ALA A 38 22.57 -14.35 7.66
C ALA A 38 21.48 -13.68 8.53
N ILE A 39 20.90 -14.44 9.46
CA ILE A 39 19.94 -13.90 10.44
C ILE A 39 20.60 -12.84 11.32
N ALA A 40 21.80 -13.10 11.85
CA ALA A 40 22.50 -12.16 12.71
C ALA A 40 22.80 -10.84 11.98
N ALA A 41 23.32 -10.91 10.75
CA ALA A 41 23.61 -9.73 9.94
C ALA A 41 22.35 -8.89 9.68
N ALA A 42 21.24 -9.51 9.27
CA ALA A 42 19.99 -8.81 9.00
C ALA A 42 19.39 -8.20 10.27
N ARG A 43 19.37 -8.94 11.37
CA ARG A 43 18.94 -8.45 12.67
C ARG A 43 19.72 -7.22 13.12
N ASP A 44 21.05 -7.31 13.12
CA ASP A 44 21.91 -6.23 13.60
C ASP A 44 21.77 -4.98 12.73
N ALA A 45 21.64 -5.17 11.42
CA ALA A 45 21.37 -4.08 10.47
C ALA A 45 20.00 -3.40 10.71
N LEU A 46 18.97 -4.16 11.09
CA LEU A 46 17.65 -3.58 11.43
C LEU A 46 17.68 -2.90 12.80
N VAL A 47 18.32 -3.49 13.82
CA VAL A 47 18.49 -2.84 15.13
C VAL A 47 19.19 -1.49 14.99
N ALA A 48 20.22 -1.40 14.15
CA ALA A 48 20.94 -0.16 13.87
C ALA A 48 20.08 0.93 13.19
N ARG A 49 18.97 0.54 12.57
CA ARG A 49 18.01 1.45 11.88
C ARG A 49 16.80 1.83 12.73
N GLN A 50 16.67 1.28 13.95
CA GLN A 50 15.62 1.68 14.87
C GLN A 50 15.87 3.10 15.35
N THR A 51 14.84 3.94 15.34
CA THR A 51 14.93 5.31 15.85
C THR A 51 15.12 5.32 17.38
N ALA A 52 15.57 6.44 17.92
CA ALA A 52 15.67 6.61 19.37
C ALA A 52 14.31 6.50 20.09
N ALA A 53 13.21 6.85 19.40
CA ALA A 53 11.86 6.71 19.91
C ALA A 53 11.34 5.25 19.92
N GLY A 54 12.05 4.32 19.25
CA GLY A 54 11.70 2.90 19.25
C GLY A 54 11.05 2.40 17.97
N TYR A 55 10.59 3.24 17.07
CA TYR A 55 9.94 2.81 15.83
C TYR A 55 10.94 2.60 14.68
N TRP A 56 10.48 1.90 13.62
CA TRP A 56 11.12 1.87 12.31
C TRP A 56 10.28 2.64 11.30
N LEU A 57 10.96 3.33 10.42
CA LEU A 57 10.36 4.02 9.29
C LEU A 57 11.25 3.84 8.06
N PHE A 58 10.68 3.30 7.00
CA PHE A 58 11.35 3.14 5.72
C PHE A 58 10.67 4.00 4.66
N GLU A 59 11.40 4.29 3.59
CA GLU A 59 10.84 5.05 2.48
C GLU A 59 9.67 4.30 1.83
N LEU A 60 8.63 5.06 1.47
CA LEU A 60 7.49 4.62 0.70
C LEU A 60 7.46 5.39 -0.62
N GLU A 61 7.99 4.79 -1.67
CA GLU A 61 8.10 5.41 -2.99
C GLU A 61 6.82 5.17 -3.80
N ALA A 62 6.34 6.19 -4.53
CA ALA A 62 5.22 6.08 -5.45
C ALA A 62 5.67 6.30 -6.90
N ASP A 63 4.72 6.20 -7.83
CA ASP A 63 4.97 6.58 -9.22
C ASP A 63 5.22 8.09 -9.38
N CYS A 64 5.63 8.51 -10.57
CA CYS A 64 6.02 9.89 -10.85
C CYS A 64 4.87 10.91 -10.79
N THR A 65 3.61 10.50 -10.55
CA THR A 65 2.50 11.45 -10.41
C THR A 65 2.66 12.31 -9.16
N ILE A 66 3.13 11.74 -8.04
CA ILE A 66 3.28 12.45 -6.76
C ILE A 66 4.37 13.55 -6.84
N PRO A 67 5.62 13.25 -7.24
CA PRO A 67 6.63 14.30 -7.38
C PRO A 67 6.28 15.33 -8.47
N ALA A 68 5.58 14.94 -9.54
CA ALA A 68 5.11 15.88 -10.55
C ALA A 68 4.05 16.85 -9.98
N GLU A 69 3.08 16.35 -9.22
CA GLU A 69 2.07 17.18 -8.55
C GLU A 69 2.68 18.10 -7.49
N TYR A 70 3.78 17.71 -6.85
CA TYR A 70 4.49 18.60 -5.93
C TYR A 70 5.04 19.83 -6.64
N ILE A 71 5.66 19.69 -7.82
CA ILE A 71 6.07 20.82 -8.67
C ILE A 71 4.85 21.65 -9.07
N MET A 72 3.78 21.01 -9.55
CA MET A 72 2.56 21.70 -9.94
C MET A 72 1.97 22.51 -8.79
N MET A 73 1.91 21.97 -7.57
CA MET A 73 1.45 22.68 -6.38
C MET A 73 2.28 23.95 -6.10
N MET A 74 3.62 23.89 -6.20
CA MET A 74 4.48 25.07 -6.02
C MET A 74 4.13 26.17 -7.02
N HIS A 75 3.86 25.82 -8.29
CA HIS A 75 3.43 26.77 -9.32
C HIS A 75 1.99 27.22 -9.17
N PHE A 76 1.10 26.36 -8.67
CA PHE A 76 -0.28 26.74 -8.39
C PHE A 76 -0.34 27.84 -7.33
N LEU A 77 0.46 27.72 -6.27
CA LEU A 77 0.51 28.67 -5.15
C LEU A 77 1.42 29.88 -5.39
N ASP A 78 2.28 29.84 -6.41
CA ASP A 78 3.39 30.79 -6.61
C ASP A 78 4.37 30.78 -5.42
N GLU A 79 4.71 29.59 -4.93
CA GLU A 79 5.60 29.35 -3.79
C GLU A 79 6.74 28.42 -4.21
N ILE A 80 7.49 28.81 -5.25
CA ILE A 80 8.51 27.97 -5.90
C ILE A 80 9.80 27.93 -5.07
N ASP A 81 10.20 26.71 -4.68
CA ASP A 81 11.54 26.42 -4.17
C ASP A 81 12.40 25.88 -5.33
N ALA A 82 13.16 26.76 -5.98
CA ALA A 82 13.92 26.42 -7.19
C ALA A 82 14.98 25.31 -6.98
N PRO A 83 15.75 25.26 -5.88
CA PRO A 83 16.64 24.15 -5.58
C PRO A 83 15.91 22.80 -5.45
N LEU A 84 14.79 22.75 -4.74
CA LEU A 84 13.96 21.55 -4.58
C LEU A 84 13.34 21.14 -5.90
N GLU A 85 12.76 22.09 -6.65
CA GLU A 85 12.18 21.86 -7.97
C GLU A 85 13.20 21.21 -8.92
N SER A 86 14.42 21.72 -8.97
CA SER A 86 15.49 21.16 -9.79
C SER A 86 15.81 19.70 -9.43
N LYS A 87 15.84 19.36 -8.14
CA LYS A 87 16.07 17.99 -7.67
C LYS A 87 14.91 17.06 -7.99
N ILE A 88 13.66 17.52 -7.87
CA ILE A 88 12.47 16.73 -8.26
C ILE A 88 12.45 16.53 -9.78
N ALA A 89 12.78 17.55 -10.56
CA ALA A 89 12.92 17.44 -12.01
C ALA A 89 13.99 16.41 -12.41
N ALA A 90 15.13 16.37 -11.69
CA ALA A 90 16.17 15.36 -11.91
C ALA A 90 15.65 13.94 -11.64
N TYR A 91 14.86 13.75 -10.57
CA TYR A 91 14.19 12.47 -10.29
C TYR A 91 13.25 12.07 -11.46
N LEU A 92 12.37 12.97 -11.89
CA LEU A 92 11.43 12.71 -12.99
C LEU A 92 12.16 12.31 -14.28
N ARG A 93 13.25 13.02 -14.67
CA ARG A 93 14.04 12.68 -15.86
C ARG A 93 14.65 11.28 -15.77
N SER A 94 15.14 10.88 -14.60
CA SER A 94 15.77 9.57 -14.39
C SER A 94 14.78 8.39 -14.43
N HIS A 95 13.47 8.67 -14.31
CA HIS A 95 12.41 7.66 -14.32
C HIS A 95 11.63 7.58 -15.65
N GLN A 96 12.05 8.34 -16.66
CA GLN A 96 11.48 8.19 -18.00
C GLN A 96 11.84 6.82 -18.57
N ALA A 97 10.85 6.07 -19.03
CA ALA A 97 11.04 4.74 -19.59
C ALA A 97 11.42 4.78 -21.09
N GLU A 98 11.85 3.64 -21.63
CA GLU A 98 12.25 3.50 -23.04
C GLU A 98 11.13 3.87 -24.03
N HIS A 99 9.87 3.60 -23.68
CA HIS A 99 8.69 4.01 -24.46
C HIS A 99 8.46 5.53 -24.49
N GLY A 100 9.33 6.31 -23.89
CA GLY A 100 9.30 7.78 -23.91
C GLY A 100 8.45 8.45 -22.83
N GLY A 101 7.50 7.74 -22.22
CA GLY A 101 6.68 8.26 -21.12
C GLY A 101 7.09 7.72 -19.74
N TRP A 102 6.18 7.86 -18.76
CA TRP A 102 6.37 7.37 -17.40
C TRP A 102 5.32 6.29 -17.07
N PRO A 103 5.78 5.11 -16.63
CA PRO A 103 4.90 4.04 -16.17
C PRO A 103 4.47 4.28 -14.72
N LEU A 104 3.48 3.49 -14.24
CA LEU A 104 3.03 3.50 -12.84
C LEU A 104 3.94 2.70 -11.90
N TYR A 105 4.85 1.90 -12.44
CA TYR A 105 5.86 1.12 -11.71
C TYR A 105 7.01 0.76 -12.65
N ARG A 106 8.16 0.46 -12.09
CA ARG A 106 9.36 0.13 -12.87
C ARG A 106 9.12 -1.04 -13.82
N GLY A 107 9.39 -0.83 -15.10
CA GLY A 107 9.18 -1.82 -16.16
C GLY A 107 7.72 -1.98 -16.59
N GLY A 108 6.81 -1.13 -16.10
CA GLY A 108 5.41 -1.10 -16.51
C GLY A 108 5.21 -0.46 -17.89
N ASP A 109 4.00 -0.62 -18.42
CA ASP A 109 3.58 -0.02 -19.70
C ASP A 109 3.43 1.51 -19.57
N PHE A 110 3.40 2.19 -20.72
CA PHE A 110 3.10 3.63 -20.79
C PHE A 110 1.81 3.98 -20.06
N ASN A 111 1.88 4.99 -19.18
CA ASN A 111 0.69 5.54 -18.54
C ASN A 111 0.45 6.99 -18.96
N MET A 112 -0.72 7.27 -19.53
CA MET A 112 -1.08 8.60 -20.02
C MET A 112 -1.05 9.66 -18.93
N SER A 113 -1.69 9.39 -17.81
CA SER A 113 -1.85 10.37 -16.71
C SER A 113 -0.52 10.70 -16.03
N CYS A 114 0.30 9.68 -15.78
CA CYS A 114 1.63 9.86 -15.23
C CYS A 114 2.53 10.64 -16.19
N SER A 115 2.49 10.29 -17.48
CA SER A 115 3.32 10.93 -18.52
C SER A 115 2.96 12.40 -18.74
N VAL A 116 1.67 12.73 -18.76
CA VAL A 116 1.20 14.13 -18.90
C VAL A 116 1.63 14.98 -17.72
N LYS A 117 1.47 14.49 -16.48
CA LYS A 117 1.88 15.22 -15.28
C LYS A 117 3.40 15.41 -15.22
N ALA A 118 4.17 14.34 -15.49
CA ALA A 118 5.64 14.41 -15.50
C ALA A 118 6.16 15.37 -16.57
N TYR A 119 5.61 15.32 -17.79
CA TYR A 119 5.96 16.27 -18.85
C TYR A 119 5.66 17.71 -18.43
N TYR A 120 4.46 17.96 -17.87
CA TYR A 120 4.08 19.30 -17.46
C TYR A 120 4.98 19.81 -16.33
N ALA A 121 5.24 19.00 -15.33
CA ALA A 121 6.13 19.35 -14.22
C ALA A 121 7.56 19.69 -14.71
N LEU A 122 8.12 18.90 -15.63
CA LEU A 122 9.42 19.18 -16.23
C LEU A 122 9.42 20.49 -17.01
N LYS A 123 8.36 20.76 -17.78
CA LYS A 123 8.23 22.04 -18.52
C LYS A 123 8.09 23.22 -17.57
N LEU A 124 7.33 23.08 -16.46
CA LEU A 124 7.24 24.08 -15.40
C LEU A 124 8.61 24.34 -14.75
N ALA A 125 9.40 23.29 -14.55
CA ALA A 125 10.76 23.38 -14.02
C ALA A 125 11.78 23.99 -15.01
N GLY A 126 11.38 24.26 -16.26
CA GLY A 126 12.19 24.95 -17.25
C GLY A 126 12.83 24.05 -18.32
N ASP A 127 12.41 22.80 -18.43
CA ASP A 127 12.91 21.91 -19.50
C ASP A 127 12.44 22.39 -20.88
N ASP A 128 13.38 22.45 -21.82
CA ASP A 128 13.07 22.80 -23.22
C ASP A 128 12.17 21.71 -23.85
N PRO A 129 10.98 22.06 -24.39
CA PRO A 129 10.13 21.13 -25.12
C PRO A 129 10.80 20.43 -26.31
N GLN A 130 11.89 20.95 -26.82
CA GLN A 130 12.67 20.34 -27.92
C GLN A 130 13.81 19.43 -27.39
N ALA A 131 14.07 19.42 -26.08
CA ALA A 131 15.04 18.48 -25.51
C ALA A 131 14.65 17.02 -25.84
N PRO A 132 15.63 16.12 -26.09
CA PRO A 132 15.34 14.75 -26.55
C PRO A 132 14.35 13.97 -25.67
N HIS A 133 14.44 14.11 -24.36
CA HIS A 133 13.52 13.43 -23.43
C HIS A 133 12.10 14.02 -23.50
N MET A 134 11.96 15.34 -23.63
CA MET A 134 10.67 16.01 -23.77
C MET A 134 10.01 15.70 -25.13
N ALA A 135 10.79 15.69 -26.20
CA ALA A 135 10.30 15.33 -27.55
C ALA A 135 9.79 13.88 -27.59
N ARG A 136 10.52 12.93 -26.99
CA ARG A 136 10.06 11.53 -26.86
C ARG A 136 8.77 11.41 -26.04
N ALA A 137 8.69 12.12 -24.90
CA ALA A 137 7.50 12.13 -24.07
C ALA A 137 6.27 12.67 -24.81
N ARG A 138 6.43 13.80 -25.51
CA ARG A 138 5.37 14.38 -26.35
C ARG A 138 4.89 13.41 -27.42
N ALA A 139 5.80 12.74 -28.13
CA ALA A 139 5.45 11.76 -29.15
C ALA A 139 4.62 10.61 -28.56
N ALA A 140 5.07 10.01 -27.45
CA ALA A 140 4.35 8.92 -26.77
C ALA A 140 2.96 9.36 -26.27
N ILE A 141 2.83 10.55 -25.71
CA ILE A 141 1.55 11.10 -25.25
C ILE A 141 0.59 11.30 -26.42
N LEU A 142 1.05 11.85 -27.55
CA LEU A 142 0.22 12.07 -28.73
C LEU A 142 -0.19 10.75 -29.40
N GLU A 143 0.70 9.77 -29.47
CA GLU A 143 0.39 8.41 -29.95
C GLU A 143 -0.69 7.74 -29.08
N GLY A 144 -0.64 7.92 -27.76
CA GLY A 144 -1.66 7.45 -26.81
C GLY A 144 -3.00 8.20 -26.89
N GLY A 145 -3.14 9.21 -27.77
CA GLY A 145 -4.37 9.99 -27.97
C GLY A 145 -4.40 11.34 -27.29
N GLY A 146 -3.28 11.77 -26.71
CA GLY A 146 -3.08 13.11 -26.13
C GLY A 146 -3.63 13.30 -24.72
N ALA A 147 -3.32 14.44 -24.12
CA ALA A 147 -3.61 14.76 -22.72
C ALA A 147 -5.12 14.71 -22.37
N ALA A 148 -6.02 14.84 -23.33
CA ALA A 148 -7.46 14.70 -23.13
C ALA A 148 -7.88 13.28 -22.67
N ARG A 149 -7.03 12.27 -22.87
CA ARG A 149 -7.25 10.87 -22.46
C ARG A 149 -6.77 10.55 -21.04
N SER A 150 -6.27 11.52 -20.32
CA SER A 150 -5.86 11.36 -18.92
C SER A 150 -7.07 11.02 -18.04
N ASN A 151 -6.80 10.42 -16.88
CA ASN A 151 -7.80 10.13 -15.85
C ASN A 151 -8.38 11.43 -15.24
N VAL A 152 -9.43 11.28 -14.44
CA VAL A 152 -10.15 12.42 -13.86
C VAL A 152 -9.26 13.32 -13.02
N PHE A 153 -8.35 12.78 -12.21
CA PHE A 153 -7.47 13.59 -11.34
C PHE A 153 -6.50 14.43 -12.16
N THR A 154 -5.91 13.87 -13.21
CA THR A 154 -5.04 14.62 -14.12
C THR A 154 -5.82 15.71 -14.85
N ARG A 155 -7.05 15.43 -15.29
CA ARG A 155 -7.90 16.46 -15.93
C ARG A 155 -8.29 17.57 -14.97
N ILE A 156 -8.54 17.28 -13.68
CA ILE A 156 -8.75 18.32 -12.65
C ILE A 156 -7.51 19.19 -12.53
N ALA A 157 -6.32 18.60 -12.37
CA ALA A 157 -5.07 19.34 -12.28
C ALA A 157 -4.85 20.24 -13.52
N LEU A 158 -5.08 19.71 -14.72
CA LEU A 158 -4.98 20.50 -15.96
C LEU A 158 -6.04 21.60 -16.04
N ALA A 159 -7.25 21.39 -15.53
CA ALA A 159 -8.29 22.42 -15.49
C ALA A 159 -7.94 23.55 -14.51
N LEU A 160 -7.33 23.22 -13.37
CA LEU A 160 -6.81 24.19 -12.42
C LEU A 160 -5.71 25.08 -13.03
N PHE A 161 -4.93 24.56 -13.98
CA PHE A 161 -3.94 25.32 -14.73
C PHE A 161 -4.48 25.99 -16.01
N GLY A 162 -5.76 25.85 -16.32
CA GLY A 162 -6.37 26.42 -17.52
C GLY A 162 -6.02 25.70 -18.82
N GLU A 163 -5.40 24.52 -18.76
CA GLU A 163 -4.98 23.73 -19.91
C GLU A 163 -6.13 23.00 -20.61
N LEU A 164 -7.24 22.78 -19.90
CA LEU A 164 -8.48 22.27 -20.46
C LEU A 164 -9.73 22.89 -19.80
N PRO A 165 -10.84 22.98 -20.52
CA PRO A 165 -12.06 23.55 -19.96
C PRO A 165 -12.70 22.62 -18.94
N TRP A 166 -13.38 23.19 -17.92
CA TRP A 166 -14.04 22.44 -16.83
C TRP A 166 -15.12 21.45 -17.32
N ARG A 167 -15.59 21.54 -18.57
CA ARG A 167 -16.46 20.50 -19.15
C ARG A 167 -15.74 19.15 -19.34
N GLY A 168 -14.40 19.12 -19.35
CA GLY A 168 -13.59 17.91 -19.39
C GLY A 168 -13.44 17.20 -18.04
N VAL A 169 -13.89 17.82 -16.94
CA VAL A 169 -13.91 17.28 -15.59
C VAL A 169 -15.34 16.89 -15.23
N PRO A 170 -15.63 15.78 -14.53
CA PRO A 170 -16.97 15.47 -14.01
C PRO A 170 -17.52 16.61 -13.14
N TYR A 171 -18.85 16.77 -13.12
CA TYR A 171 -19.48 17.75 -12.25
C TYR A 171 -19.52 17.24 -10.80
N ILE A 172 -18.76 17.87 -9.94
CA ILE A 172 -18.61 17.53 -8.52
C ILE A 172 -18.79 18.78 -7.66
N PRO A 173 -20.03 19.22 -7.42
CA PRO A 173 -20.33 20.47 -6.71
C PRO A 173 -20.17 20.32 -5.20
N VAL A 174 -19.81 21.41 -4.53
CA VAL A 174 -19.66 21.43 -3.06
C VAL A 174 -20.97 21.15 -2.32
N GLU A 175 -22.11 21.31 -2.96
CA GLU A 175 -23.45 21.02 -2.42
C GLU A 175 -23.63 19.54 -2.06
N ILE A 176 -22.79 18.65 -2.54
CA ILE A 176 -22.71 17.25 -2.09
C ILE A 176 -22.57 17.16 -0.56
N MET A 177 -21.88 18.11 0.07
CA MET A 177 -21.75 18.19 1.53
C MET A 177 -23.06 18.34 2.30
N LEU A 178 -24.16 18.73 1.62
CA LEU A 178 -25.48 18.93 2.22
C LEU A 178 -26.45 17.78 1.93
N LEU A 179 -26.03 16.77 1.18
CA LEU A 179 -26.87 15.63 0.85
C LEU A 179 -27.13 14.77 2.10
N PRO A 180 -28.35 14.24 2.26
CA PRO A 180 -28.65 13.33 3.37
C PRO A 180 -28.07 11.94 3.12
N ARG A 181 -27.78 11.18 4.19
CA ARG A 181 -27.16 9.85 4.14
C ARG A 181 -27.91 8.84 3.27
N TRP A 182 -29.22 8.95 3.15
CA TRP A 182 -30.04 8.08 2.30
C TRP A 182 -29.90 8.36 0.81
N PHE A 183 -29.34 9.51 0.43
CA PHE A 183 -29.21 9.86 -0.98
C PHE A 183 -28.32 8.86 -1.73
N PHE A 184 -28.55 8.73 -3.04
CA PHE A 184 -27.79 7.85 -3.94
C PHE A 184 -26.28 8.00 -3.76
N PHE A 185 -25.76 9.21 -3.75
CA PHE A 185 -24.37 9.54 -3.44
C PHE A 185 -24.28 10.23 -2.08
N HIS A 186 -23.46 9.69 -1.17
CA HIS A 186 -23.12 10.32 0.09
C HIS A 186 -21.68 9.99 0.46
N LEU A 187 -20.95 10.90 1.14
CA LEU A 187 -19.56 10.72 1.53
C LEU A 187 -19.32 9.48 2.39
N ASP A 188 -20.26 9.11 3.25
CA ASP A 188 -20.16 7.91 4.10
C ASP A 188 -20.15 6.60 3.31
N LYS A 189 -20.50 6.64 2.01
CA LYS A 189 -20.55 5.47 1.12
C LYS A 189 -19.27 5.25 0.35
N VAL A 190 -18.31 6.16 0.44
CA VAL A 190 -16.99 6.04 -0.21
C VAL A 190 -15.90 5.85 0.83
N SER A 191 -14.75 5.33 0.42
CA SER A 191 -13.60 5.07 1.30
C SER A 191 -13.04 6.35 1.93
N TYR A 192 -12.26 6.20 3.02
CA TYR A 192 -11.66 7.35 3.70
C TYR A 192 -10.73 8.15 2.78
N TRP A 193 -9.90 7.47 1.98
CA TRP A 193 -9.00 8.15 1.04
C TRP A 193 -9.77 8.91 -0.04
N SER A 194 -10.94 8.39 -0.45
CA SER A 194 -11.83 9.12 -1.36
C SER A 194 -12.43 10.34 -0.68
N ARG A 195 -12.92 10.22 0.56
CA ARG A 195 -13.48 11.36 1.32
C ARG A 195 -12.48 12.48 1.49
N THR A 196 -11.27 12.14 1.95
CA THR A 196 -10.22 13.13 2.24
C THR A 196 -9.71 13.85 0.99
N VAL A 197 -9.66 13.17 -0.14
CA VAL A 197 -9.29 13.77 -1.44
C VAL A 197 -10.43 14.58 -2.02
N MET A 198 -11.68 14.07 -1.97
CA MET A 198 -12.83 14.69 -2.65
C MET A 198 -13.32 15.97 -1.97
N VAL A 199 -13.34 16.03 -0.63
CA VAL A 199 -13.92 17.20 0.06
C VAL A 199 -13.20 18.51 -0.29
N PRO A 200 -11.85 18.62 -0.23
CA PRO A 200 -11.20 19.83 -0.72
C PRO A 200 -11.37 20.03 -2.23
N LEU A 201 -11.44 18.95 -3.05
CA LEU A 201 -11.71 19.07 -4.47
C LEU A 201 -13.12 19.64 -4.76
N PHE A 202 -14.14 19.39 -3.91
CA PHE A 202 -15.45 20.03 -4.06
C PHE A 202 -15.34 21.56 -4.01
N ILE A 203 -14.49 22.09 -3.12
CA ILE A 203 -14.20 23.53 -3.05
C ILE A 203 -13.54 24.01 -4.34
N LEU A 204 -12.46 23.35 -4.76
CA LEU A 204 -11.68 23.70 -5.95
C LEU A 204 -12.53 23.62 -7.23
N CYS A 205 -13.27 22.52 -7.44
CA CYS A 205 -14.13 22.34 -8.61
C CYS A 205 -15.35 23.30 -8.66
N THR A 206 -15.83 23.75 -7.49
CA THR A 206 -16.90 24.75 -7.42
C THR A 206 -16.38 26.17 -7.65
N ARG A 207 -15.22 26.52 -7.07
CA ARG A 207 -14.58 27.83 -7.23
C ARG A 207 -13.91 28.01 -8.58
N LYS A 208 -13.46 26.89 -9.20
CA LYS A 208 -12.79 26.88 -10.51
C LYS A 208 -11.63 27.87 -10.59
N PRO A 209 -10.71 27.87 -9.62
CA PRO A 209 -9.58 28.79 -9.65
C PRO A 209 -8.67 28.49 -10.84
N ILE A 210 -7.85 29.48 -11.20
CA ILE A 210 -6.75 29.30 -12.13
C ILE A 210 -5.44 29.42 -11.35
N ALA A 211 -4.53 28.49 -11.57
CA ALA A 211 -3.19 28.49 -11.00
C ALA A 211 -2.46 29.81 -11.29
N LYS A 212 -1.68 30.28 -10.36
CA LYS A 212 -0.89 31.51 -10.58
C LYS A 212 0.10 31.36 -11.72
N ASN A 213 0.72 30.15 -11.86
CA ASN A 213 1.60 29.80 -12.96
C ASN A 213 2.55 30.95 -13.39
N PRO A 214 3.44 31.41 -12.48
CA PRO A 214 4.18 32.66 -12.67
C PRO A 214 5.11 32.65 -13.90
N ARG A 215 5.48 31.46 -14.38
CA ARG A 215 6.29 31.30 -15.59
C ARG A 215 5.45 31.23 -16.88
N ASN A 216 4.11 31.27 -16.77
CA ASN A 216 3.18 31.22 -17.89
C ASN A 216 3.42 30.01 -18.83
N VAL A 217 3.63 28.82 -18.25
CA VAL A 217 3.94 27.58 -18.98
C VAL A 217 2.65 26.85 -19.33
N HIS A 218 2.50 26.47 -20.59
CA HIS A 218 1.36 25.76 -21.14
C HIS A 218 1.77 24.49 -21.88
N ILE A 219 0.85 23.52 -22.03
CA ILE A 219 1.10 22.22 -22.68
C ILE A 219 0.13 21.92 -23.84
N ARG A 220 -0.26 22.95 -24.59
CA ARG A 220 -1.20 22.78 -25.73
C ARG A 220 -0.70 21.77 -26.78
N GLU A 221 0.60 21.61 -26.90
CA GLU A 221 1.26 20.63 -27.77
C GLU A 221 1.02 19.17 -27.40
N LEU A 222 0.47 18.89 -26.21
CA LEU A 222 0.09 17.54 -25.79
C LEU A 222 -1.33 17.12 -26.20
N PHE A 223 -2.09 18.01 -26.84
CA PHE A 223 -3.45 17.72 -27.25
C PHE A 223 -3.52 17.41 -28.76
N THR A 224 -4.21 16.33 -29.11
CA THR A 224 -4.45 15.96 -30.52
C THR A 224 -5.47 16.85 -31.20
N ARG A 225 -6.34 17.50 -30.42
CA ARG A 225 -7.29 18.54 -30.83
C ARG A 225 -7.23 19.67 -29.83
N PRO A 226 -7.46 20.93 -30.23
CA PRO A 226 -7.52 22.04 -29.29
C PRO A 226 -8.51 21.74 -28.15
N PRO A 227 -8.13 21.96 -26.88
CA PRO A 227 -9.00 21.66 -25.72
C PRO A 227 -10.37 22.30 -25.80
N GLU A 228 -10.48 23.46 -26.45
CA GLU A 228 -11.71 24.23 -26.60
C GLU A 228 -12.74 23.53 -27.53
N VAL A 229 -12.27 22.69 -28.48
CA VAL A 229 -13.15 21.96 -29.40
C VAL A 229 -13.29 20.48 -29.07
N GLU A 230 -12.42 19.95 -28.19
CA GLU A 230 -12.51 18.56 -27.72
C GLU A 230 -13.83 18.33 -26.96
N ARG A 231 -14.54 17.25 -27.27
CA ARG A 231 -15.82 16.87 -26.66
C ARG A 231 -15.84 15.47 -26.08
N ASP A 232 -14.77 14.71 -26.30
CA ASP A 232 -14.73 13.27 -26.03
C ASP A 232 -13.86 12.92 -24.81
N TYR A 233 -13.98 13.70 -23.75
CA TYR A 233 -13.23 13.50 -22.49
C TYR A 233 -13.65 12.25 -21.71
N PHE A 234 -14.87 11.70 -21.93
CA PHE A 234 -15.45 10.61 -21.14
C PHE A 234 -15.66 9.32 -21.93
N ARG A 235 -14.94 9.14 -23.03
CA ARG A 235 -15.07 7.97 -23.91
C ARG A 235 -14.88 6.65 -23.17
N ASP A 236 -13.85 6.56 -22.33
CA ASP A 236 -13.52 5.32 -21.62
C ASP A 236 -14.55 5.04 -20.52
N SER A 237 -15.04 6.06 -19.84
CA SER A 237 -16.15 5.93 -18.87
C SER A 237 -17.45 5.45 -19.54
N LEU A 238 -17.71 5.87 -20.77
CA LEU A 238 -18.86 5.41 -21.57
C LEU A 238 -18.73 3.95 -21.98
N LEU A 239 -17.54 3.54 -22.38
CA LEU A 239 -17.28 2.16 -22.81
C LEU A 239 -17.34 1.16 -21.65
N GLN A 240 -16.86 1.54 -20.47
CA GLN A 240 -16.81 0.68 -19.27
C GLN A 240 -18.12 0.71 -18.46
N GLY A 241 -18.83 1.83 -18.44
CA GLY A 241 -20.01 2.03 -17.58
C GLY A 241 -21.33 1.42 -18.08
N GLY A 242 -21.41 0.98 -19.33
CA GLY A 242 -22.64 0.45 -19.93
C GLY A 242 -23.82 1.45 -19.89
N LEU A 243 -25.05 0.94 -19.74
CA LEU A 243 -26.27 1.78 -19.68
C LEU A 243 -26.25 2.74 -18.48
N LEU A 244 -25.85 2.26 -17.30
CA LEU A 244 -25.79 3.09 -16.09
C LEU A 244 -24.77 4.22 -16.24
N GLY A 245 -23.59 3.97 -16.83
CA GLY A 245 -22.60 5.01 -17.11
C GLY A 245 -23.13 6.10 -18.03
N ARG A 246 -23.94 5.73 -19.05
CA ARG A 246 -24.61 6.71 -19.93
C ARG A 246 -25.64 7.56 -19.19
N ILE A 247 -26.43 6.95 -18.31
CA ILE A 247 -27.41 7.66 -17.46
C ILE A 247 -26.67 8.64 -16.54
N LEU A 248 -25.61 8.20 -15.88
CA LEU A 248 -24.83 9.05 -14.98
C LEU A 248 -24.16 10.23 -15.69
N LEU A 249 -23.67 10.04 -16.93
CA LEU A 249 -23.17 11.15 -17.75
C LEU A 249 -24.29 12.10 -18.21
N ALA A 250 -25.50 11.61 -18.44
CA ALA A 250 -26.64 12.46 -18.73
C ALA A 250 -27.00 13.30 -17.48
N VAL A 251 -26.98 12.70 -16.29
CA VAL A 251 -27.16 13.40 -15.01
C VAL A 251 -26.06 14.45 -14.82
N ASP A 252 -24.78 14.13 -15.08
CA ASP A 252 -23.66 15.09 -15.02
C ASP A 252 -23.94 16.33 -15.92
N ARG A 253 -24.36 16.11 -17.17
CA ARG A 253 -24.69 17.20 -18.09
C ARG A 253 -25.87 18.05 -17.61
N LEU A 254 -26.93 17.40 -17.12
CA LEU A 254 -28.10 18.10 -16.60
C LEU A 254 -27.74 18.93 -15.34
N SER A 255 -26.95 18.35 -14.45
CA SER A 255 -26.47 19.03 -13.24
C SER A 255 -25.70 20.31 -13.54
N ARG A 256 -24.90 20.33 -14.62
CA ARG A 256 -24.18 21.52 -15.07
C ARG A 256 -25.12 22.62 -15.56
N LEU A 257 -26.26 22.26 -16.17
CA LEU A 257 -27.26 23.23 -16.61
C LEU A 257 -28.01 23.86 -15.40
N ILE A 258 -28.15 23.10 -14.32
CA ILE A 258 -28.80 23.55 -13.08
C ILE A 258 -27.82 24.34 -12.19
N ASP A 259 -26.53 24.17 -12.32
CA ASP A 259 -25.47 24.80 -11.50
C ASP A 259 -25.67 26.34 -11.32
N PRO A 260 -25.97 27.14 -12.37
CA PRO A 260 -26.21 28.58 -12.22
C PRO A 260 -27.46 28.94 -11.40
N LEU A 261 -28.39 27.99 -11.25
CA LEU A 261 -29.67 28.20 -10.53
C LEU A 261 -29.54 27.94 -9.02
N ILE A 262 -28.40 27.35 -8.56
CA ILE A 262 -28.17 27.07 -7.16
C ILE A 262 -28.07 28.39 -6.37
N PRO A 263 -28.88 28.57 -5.30
CA PRO A 263 -28.86 29.80 -4.50
C PRO A 263 -27.46 30.03 -3.89
N LYS A 264 -26.96 31.28 -3.97
CA LYS A 264 -25.65 31.65 -3.40
C LYS A 264 -25.52 31.28 -1.90
N ALA A 265 -26.61 31.43 -1.14
CA ALA A 265 -26.65 31.10 0.28
C ALA A 265 -26.45 29.59 0.53
N MET A 266 -27.05 28.73 -0.32
CA MET A 266 -26.87 27.29 -0.24
C MET A 266 -25.41 26.88 -0.57
N ARG A 267 -24.85 27.47 -1.63
CA ARG A 267 -23.43 27.27 -2.02
C ARG A 267 -22.48 27.73 -0.92
N ALA A 268 -22.74 28.88 -0.30
CA ALA A 268 -21.94 29.37 0.82
C ALA A 268 -22.00 28.42 2.04
N ARG A 269 -23.20 27.91 2.36
CA ARG A 269 -23.40 26.93 3.42
C ARG A 269 -22.65 25.62 3.14
N ALA A 270 -22.72 25.12 1.91
CA ALA A 270 -22.04 23.92 1.49
C ALA A 270 -20.51 24.09 1.53
N THR A 271 -19.99 25.22 1.04
CA THR A 271 -18.56 25.55 1.11
C THR A 271 -18.08 25.60 2.57
N ARG A 272 -18.87 26.23 3.46
CA ARG A 272 -18.54 26.27 4.89
C ARG A 272 -18.55 24.89 5.53
N ALA A 273 -19.47 24.00 5.14
CA ALA A 273 -19.50 22.63 5.62
C ALA A 273 -18.24 21.85 5.17
N ALA A 274 -17.83 22.00 3.91
CA ALA A 274 -16.60 21.40 3.39
C ALA A 274 -15.35 21.94 4.09
N GLU A 275 -15.27 23.25 4.29
CA GLU A 275 -14.18 23.91 5.00
C GLU A 275 -14.03 23.37 6.43
N LEU A 276 -15.13 23.32 7.21
CA LEU A 276 -15.13 22.81 8.56
C LEU A 276 -14.71 21.32 8.59
N TRP A 277 -15.24 20.52 7.67
CA TRP A 277 -14.88 19.10 7.56
C TRP A 277 -13.37 18.89 7.34
N VAL A 278 -12.75 19.72 6.49
CA VAL A 278 -11.30 19.71 6.25
C VAL A 278 -10.54 20.11 7.51
N LEU A 279 -10.95 21.24 8.14
CA LEU A 279 -10.25 21.76 9.32
C LEU A 279 -10.26 20.81 10.50
N ASP A 280 -11.39 20.11 10.72
CA ASP A 280 -11.51 19.11 11.80
C ASP A 280 -10.57 17.91 11.62
N ARG A 281 -10.15 17.64 10.38
CA ARG A 281 -9.36 16.45 10.00
C ARG A 281 -7.93 16.75 9.54
N LEU A 282 -7.40 17.95 9.81
CA LEU A 282 -6.05 18.34 9.38
C LEU A 282 -4.92 17.55 10.04
N ASN A 283 -5.16 16.85 11.15
CA ASN A 283 -4.18 16.03 11.88
C ASN A 283 -2.85 16.75 12.21
N GLY A 284 -2.90 18.05 12.51
CA GLY A 284 -1.71 18.82 12.85
C GLY A 284 -0.63 18.76 11.76
N GLU A 285 0.57 18.34 12.14
CA GLU A 285 1.74 18.26 11.25
C GLU A 285 1.77 17.00 10.34
N ASP A 286 0.74 16.14 10.38
CA ASP A 286 0.64 14.96 9.52
C ASP A 286 -0.33 15.16 8.35
N GLY A 287 -1.12 16.23 8.38
CA GLY A 287 -1.94 16.68 7.26
C GLY A 287 -3.23 15.89 7.06
N LEU A 288 -4.08 16.39 6.16
CA LEU A 288 -5.40 15.80 5.90
C LEU A 288 -5.29 14.35 5.41
N GLY A 289 -5.86 13.42 6.18
CA GLY A 289 -5.84 11.99 5.89
C GLY A 289 -4.43 11.39 5.80
N ALA A 290 -3.40 12.16 6.16
CA ALA A 290 -1.98 11.83 6.10
C ALA A 290 -1.53 11.22 4.74
N ILE A 291 -2.19 11.61 3.65
CA ILE A 291 -1.86 11.20 2.27
C ILE A 291 -1.68 12.43 1.37
N PHE A 292 -0.64 12.42 0.54
CA PHE A 292 -0.23 13.55 -0.30
C PHE A 292 -1.36 14.19 -1.11
N PRO A 293 -2.23 13.46 -1.86
CA PRO A 293 -3.26 14.09 -2.67
C PRO A 293 -4.29 14.88 -1.84
N ALA A 294 -4.66 14.37 -0.67
CA ALA A 294 -5.59 15.06 0.22
C ALA A 294 -4.95 16.32 0.83
N MET A 295 -3.67 16.23 1.21
CA MET A 295 -2.90 17.33 1.80
C MET A 295 -2.70 18.49 0.81
N VAL A 296 -2.35 18.19 -0.45
CA VAL A 296 -2.20 19.19 -1.51
C VAL A 296 -3.52 19.88 -1.78
N ASN A 297 -4.59 19.10 -2.01
CA ASN A 297 -5.92 19.66 -2.27
C ASN A 297 -6.42 20.53 -1.12
N ALA A 298 -6.12 20.14 0.15
CA ALA A 298 -6.49 20.94 1.32
C ALA A 298 -5.71 22.27 1.36
N LEU A 299 -4.41 22.23 1.08
CA LEU A 299 -3.57 23.44 1.05
C LEU A 299 -4.01 24.41 -0.04
N GLU A 300 -4.30 23.91 -1.25
CA GLU A 300 -4.82 24.69 -2.37
C GLU A 300 -6.21 25.25 -2.06
N ALA A 301 -7.12 24.43 -1.47
CA ALA A 301 -8.45 24.88 -1.07
C ALA A 301 -8.38 25.99 -0.01
N MET A 302 -7.52 25.87 0.99
CA MET A 302 -7.30 26.96 1.98
C MET A 302 -6.82 28.24 1.30
N ALA A 303 -5.88 28.17 0.36
CA ALA A 303 -5.41 29.33 -0.40
C ALA A 303 -6.57 30.01 -1.16
N ILE A 304 -7.43 29.24 -1.81
CA ILE A 304 -8.58 29.73 -2.58
C ILE A 304 -9.72 30.26 -1.69
N LEU A 305 -9.83 29.75 -0.47
CA LEU A 305 -10.77 30.30 0.54
C LEU A 305 -10.27 31.61 1.17
N GLY A 306 -9.03 32.03 0.88
CA GLY A 306 -8.46 33.29 1.31
C GLY A 306 -7.65 33.23 2.61
N TYR A 307 -7.24 32.03 3.04
CA TYR A 307 -6.28 31.90 4.14
C TYR A 307 -4.93 32.50 3.74
N PRO A 308 -4.38 33.47 4.48
CA PRO A 308 -3.06 34.05 4.20
C PRO A 308 -1.95 32.99 4.23
N SER A 309 -0.83 33.25 3.55
CA SER A 309 0.30 32.30 3.51
C SER A 309 0.95 32.06 4.88
N ASP A 310 0.79 32.99 5.81
CA ASP A 310 1.24 32.96 7.20
C ASP A 310 0.17 32.45 8.20
N ASP A 311 -1.03 32.08 7.74
CA ASP A 311 -2.04 31.44 8.60
C ASP A 311 -1.45 30.16 9.21
N PRO A 312 -1.52 30.00 10.54
CA PRO A 312 -0.87 28.86 11.22
C PRO A 312 -1.29 27.49 10.66
N ARG A 313 -2.57 27.34 10.26
CA ARG A 313 -3.09 26.10 9.68
C ARG A 313 -2.48 25.81 8.31
N ARG A 314 -2.34 26.85 7.47
CA ARG A 314 -1.73 26.74 6.16
C ARG A 314 -0.23 26.47 6.26
N VAL A 315 0.48 27.11 7.19
CA VAL A 315 1.89 26.86 7.49
C VAL A 315 2.08 25.41 7.96
N THR A 316 1.23 24.93 8.86
CA THR A 316 1.28 23.54 9.36
C THR A 316 0.99 22.54 8.24
N ALA A 317 -0.03 22.75 7.40
CA ALA A 317 -0.33 21.90 6.26
C ALA A 317 0.83 21.84 5.23
N LYS A 318 1.50 22.98 4.98
CA LYS A 318 2.69 23.02 4.12
C LYS A 318 3.85 22.23 4.73
N ARG A 319 4.08 22.36 6.05
CA ARG A 319 5.11 21.60 6.77
C ARG A 319 4.84 20.09 6.72
N ALA A 320 3.58 19.69 6.83
CA ALA A 320 3.18 18.29 6.68
C ALA A 320 3.58 17.71 5.31
N LEU A 321 3.35 18.47 4.21
CA LEU A 321 3.80 18.07 2.88
C LEU A 321 5.33 18.00 2.77
N GLN A 322 6.06 18.94 3.39
CA GLN A 322 7.52 18.93 3.39
C GLN A 322 8.11 17.70 4.10
N LYS A 323 7.45 17.16 5.12
CA LYS A 323 7.85 15.93 5.82
C LYS A 323 7.80 14.68 4.91
N LEU A 324 7.04 14.71 3.83
CA LEU A 324 6.98 13.61 2.86
C LEU A 324 8.17 13.62 1.87
N LEU A 325 8.98 14.67 1.85
CA LEU A 325 10.10 14.78 0.91
C LEU A 325 11.27 13.89 1.33
N VAL A 326 11.78 13.14 0.38
CA VAL A 326 13.08 12.47 0.44
C VAL A 326 14.06 13.29 -0.40
N ILE A 327 15.01 13.94 0.26
CA ILE A 327 15.94 14.87 -0.38
C ILE A 327 17.35 14.30 -0.36
N GLY A 328 17.80 13.86 -1.53
CA GLY A 328 19.18 13.42 -1.76
C GLY A 328 20.10 14.55 -2.21
N PRO A 329 21.39 14.26 -2.45
CA PRO A 329 22.35 15.25 -2.94
C PRO A 329 21.97 15.84 -4.31
N SER A 330 21.54 15.01 -5.27
CA SER A 330 21.30 15.39 -6.67
C SER A 330 19.85 15.25 -7.11
N SER A 331 19.02 14.55 -6.35
CA SER A 331 17.60 14.32 -6.69
C SER A 331 16.74 14.34 -5.43
N ALA A 332 15.45 14.59 -5.59
CA ALA A 332 14.46 14.51 -4.53
C ALA A 332 13.14 13.97 -5.08
N TYR A 333 12.34 13.33 -4.23
CA TYR A 333 10.97 12.97 -4.54
C TYR A 333 10.07 13.13 -3.32
N CYS A 334 8.78 13.24 -3.56
CA CYS A 334 7.78 13.26 -2.50
C CYS A 334 7.16 11.88 -2.35
N GLN A 335 7.07 11.40 -1.12
CA GLN A 335 6.36 10.16 -0.77
C GLN A 335 4.84 10.41 -0.76
N PRO A 336 4.01 9.41 -1.07
CA PRO A 336 2.55 9.54 -0.99
C PRO A 336 2.03 9.63 0.46
N CYS A 337 2.72 8.98 1.38
CA CYS A 337 2.50 8.96 2.83
C CYS A 337 3.72 8.29 3.49
N VAL A 338 3.67 8.12 4.80
CA VAL A 338 4.65 7.35 5.58
C VAL A 338 3.95 6.25 6.35
N SER A 339 4.66 5.17 6.69
CA SER A 339 4.13 3.93 7.28
C SER A 339 4.77 3.53 8.61
N PRO A 340 4.86 4.44 9.61
CA PRO A 340 5.60 4.17 10.84
C PRO A 340 5.02 3.00 11.64
N VAL A 341 3.69 2.89 11.74
CA VAL A 341 3.03 1.83 12.49
C VAL A 341 3.22 0.48 11.80
N TRP A 342 2.95 0.43 10.49
CA TRP A 342 3.10 -0.76 9.66
C TRP A 342 4.54 -1.31 9.64
N ASP A 343 5.52 -0.44 9.35
CA ASP A 343 6.93 -0.82 9.35
C ASP A 343 7.40 -1.31 10.72
N THR A 344 6.96 -0.63 11.79
CA THR A 344 7.34 -0.98 13.15
C THR A 344 6.73 -2.32 13.57
N ALA A 345 5.46 -2.54 13.29
CA ALA A 345 4.77 -3.78 13.65
C ALA A 345 5.39 -5.00 12.94
N LEU A 346 5.62 -4.92 11.62
CA LEU A 346 6.23 -6.00 10.85
C LEU A 346 7.70 -6.24 11.21
N ALA A 347 8.49 -5.18 11.40
CA ALA A 347 9.86 -5.31 11.87
C ALA A 347 9.92 -5.94 13.27
N THR A 348 8.96 -5.61 14.16
CA THR A 348 8.85 -6.21 15.50
C THR A 348 8.61 -7.71 15.42
N LEU A 349 7.70 -8.18 14.56
CA LEU A 349 7.48 -9.62 14.35
C LEU A 349 8.76 -10.33 13.89
N ALA A 350 9.51 -9.74 12.95
CA ALA A 350 10.79 -10.28 12.50
C ALA A 350 11.85 -10.30 13.60
N MET A 351 11.90 -9.26 14.45
CA MET A 351 12.79 -9.20 15.61
C MET A 351 12.46 -10.26 16.67
N GLN A 352 11.20 -10.43 17.00
CA GLN A 352 10.72 -11.44 17.94
C GLN A 352 11.07 -12.85 17.45
N GLU A 353 10.87 -13.16 16.16
CA GLU A 353 11.20 -14.45 15.58
C GLU A 353 12.72 -14.71 15.57
N SER A 354 13.55 -13.67 15.44
CA SER A 354 15.01 -13.82 15.49
C SER A 354 15.56 -14.22 16.87
N GLY A 355 14.84 -13.89 17.95
CA GLY A 355 14.92 -14.54 19.27
C GLY A 355 16.21 -14.32 20.08
N CYS A 356 17.02 -13.29 19.84
CA CYS A 356 18.17 -12.95 20.68
C CYS A 356 17.88 -11.75 21.61
N THR A 357 18.69 -11.57 22.66
CA THR A 357 18.53 -10.49 23.64
C THR A 357 18.43 -9.11 22.97
N ALA A 358 19.29 -8.80 22.00
CA ALA A 358 19.30 -7.50 21.33
C ALA A 358 18.03 -7.27 20.50
N SER A 359 17.54 -8.30 19.77
CA SER A 359 16.31 -8.18 18.99
C SER A 359 15.06 -8.08 19.85
N LEU A 360 15.01 -8.83 20.96
CA LEU A 360 13.88 -8.75 21.91
C LEU A 360 13.84 -7.38 22.61
N ALA A 361 15.00 -6.83 22.99
CA ALA A 361 15.06 -5.47 23.54
C ALA A 361 14.60 -4.39 22.52
N ALA A 362 14.97 -4.56 21.24
CA ALA A 362 14.49 -3.67 20.18
C ALA A 362 12.97 -3.82 19.96
N ALA A 363 12.46 -5.06 20.00
CA ALA A 363 11.03 -5.33 19.90
C ALA A 363 10.25 -4.70 21.08
N THR A 364 10.76 -4.78 22.31
CA THR A 364 10.12 -4.14 23.47
C THR A 364 10.01 -2.63 23.28
N ARG A 365 11.10 -1.93 22.92
CA ARG A 365 11.03 -0.49 22.65
C ARG A 365 10.02 -0.12 21.55
N ALA A 366 9.90 -0.97 20.53
CA ALA A 366 8.93 -0.78 19.47
C ALA A 366 7.48 -0.95 19.96
N LEU A 367 7.23 -1.96 20.78
CA LEU A 367 5.90 -2.20 21.37
C LEU A 367 5.50 -1.11 22.34
N ASP A 368 6.45 -0.58 23.13
CA ASP A 368 6.20 0.56 24.03
C ASP A 368 5.80 1.79 23.21
N TRP A 369 6.51 2.09 22.12
CA TRP A 369 6.12 3.16 21.20
C TRP A 369 4.74 2.90 20.56
N LEU A 370 4.49 1.70 20.03
CA LEU A 370 3.18 1.35 19.45
C LEU A 370 2.06 1.47 20.48
N GLN A 371 2.30 1.18 21.75
CA GLN A 371 1.28 1.35 22.80
C GLN A 371 0.87 2.82 22.95
N THR A 372 1.79 3.77 22.78
CA THR A 372 1.48 5.21 22.85
C THR A 372 0.68 5.71 21.63
N GLU A 373 0.73 5.00 20.49
CA GLU A 373 0.03 5.37 19.26
C GLU A 373 -1.40 4.79 19.18
N GLN A 374 -1.86 4.04 20.17
CA GLN A 374 -3.21 3.44 20.16
C GLN A 374 -4.31 4.50 20.28
N LEU A 375 -5.26 4.48 19.35
CA LEU A 375 -6.39 5.40 19.29
C LEU A 375 -7.53 4.87 20.17
N LEU A 376 -7.83 5.55 21.27
CA LEU A 376 -8.77 5.06 22.29
C LEU A 376 -10.08 5.85 22.32
N ASP A 377 -10.00 7.15 22.49
CA ASP A 377 -11.13 8.01 22.79
C ASP A 377 -11.41 9.07 21.70
N GLU A 378 -10.56 9.13 20.67
CA GLU A 378 -10.74 10.05 19.56
C GLU A 378 -11.90 9.63 18.66
N PRO A 379 -12.71 10.61 18.21
CA PRO A 379 -13.76 10.33 17.24
C PRO A 379 -13.16 9.94 15.89
N GLY A 380 -13.80 9.01 15.19
CA GLY A 380 -13.38 8.59 13.85
C GLY A 380 -14.56 8.39 12.90
N ASP A 381 -14.29 8.49 11.60
CA ASP A 381 -15.32 8.31 10.56
C ASP A 381 -15.89 6.88 10.57
N TRP A 382 -15.14 5.90 11.05
CA TRP A 382 -15.58 4.51 11.23
C TRP A 382 -16.81 4.37 12.12
N GLN A 383 -17.01 5.29 13.09
CA GLN A 383 -18.17 5.32 13.97
C GLN A 383 -19.49 5.60 13.22
N LEU A 384 -19.41 6.18 12.02
CA LEU A 384 -20.61 6.43 11.19
C LEU A 384 -21.35 5.13 10.86
N ASN A 385 -20.63 4.05 10.62
CA ASN A 385 -21.18 2.71 10.33
C ASN A 385 -21.20 1.79 11.56
N ARG A 386 -20.50 2.16 12.62
CA ARG A 386 -20.42 1.40 13.90
C ARG A 386 -20.63 2.33 15.10
N PRO A 387 -21.84 2.94 15.23
CA PRO A 387 -22.13 3.85 16.33
C PRO A 387 -22.03 3.11 17.66
N GLY A 388 -21.34 3.72 18.62
CA GLY A 388 -21.16 3.16 19.96
C GLY A 388 -20.02 2.15 20.11
N LEU A 389 -19.32 1.79 19.03
CA LEU A 389 -18.10 1.00 19.13
C LEU A 389 -16.98 1.88 19.71
N ALA A 390 -16.35 1.43 20.80
CA ALA A 390 -15.21 2.11 21.41
C ALA A 390 -13.96 2.00 20.52
N GLY A 391 -13.04 2.97 20.62
CA GLY A 391 -11.75 2.93 19.97
C GLY A 391 -10.86 1.81 20.50
N GLY A 392 -9.75 1.55 19.79
CA GLY A 392 -8.80 0.49 20.15
C GLY A 392 -7.83 0.15 19.02
N GLY A 393 -7.98 0.78 17.83
CA GLY A 393 -7.13 0.57 16.67
C GLY A 393 -5.90 1.45 16.62
N TRP A 394 -5.10 1.27 15.58
CA TRP A 394 -3.95 2.10 15.21
C TRP A 394 -4.14 2.66 13.80
N ALA A 395 -3.68 3.89 13.59
CA ALA A 395 -3.55 4.42 12.25
C ALA A 395 -2.30 3.84 11.55
N PHE A 396 -2.30 3.82 10.23
CA PHE A 396 -1.14 3.44 9.42
C PHE A 396 0.00 4.47 9.51
N GLN A 397 -0.35 5.77 9.56
CA GLN A 397 0.55 6.92 9.65
C GLN A 397 0.70 7.39 11.12
N PHE A 398 1.53 8.42 11.38
CA PHE A 398 1.70 8.98 12.71
C PHE A 398 0.39 9.58 13.26
N GLY A 399 -0.10 10.64 12.66
CA GLY A 399 -1.28 11.36 13.13
C GLY A 399 -2.44 11.23 12.13
N ASN A 400 -3.21 10.15 12.19
CA ASN A 400 -4.41 9.97 11.37
C ASN A 400 -5.56 9.38 12.19
N SER A 401 -5.87 10.03 13.31
CA SER A 401 -6.77 9.51 14.35
C SER A 401 -8.20 9.23 13.88
N TYR A 402 -8.69 9.93 12.86
CA TYR A 402 -10.00 9.66 12.28
C TYR A 402 -10.10 8.33 11.53
N TYR A 403 -8.96 7.71 11.15
CA TYR A 403 -8.91 6.57 10.24
C TYR A 403 -7.96 5.48 10.75
N PRO A 404 -8.28 4.82 11.86
CA PRO A 404 -7.54 3.62 12.28
C PRO A 404 -7.65 2.52 11.21
N ASP A 405 -6.57 1.78 11.03
CA ASP A 405 -6.40 0.72 10.04
C ASP A 405 -6.58 -0.66 10.69
N LEU A 406 -7.37 -1.54 10.06
CA LEU A 406 -7.61 -2.89 10.58
C LEU A 406 -6.39 -3.80 10.39
N ASP A 407 -5.64 -3.64 9.29
CA ASP A 407 -4.45 -4.46 9.02
C ASP A 407 -3.34 -4.15 10.03
N ASP A 408 -3.05 -2.85 10.25
CA ASP A 408 -2.12 -2.39 11.27
C ASP A 408 -2.53 -2.84 12.67
N THR A 409 -3.79 -2.63 13.03
CA THR A 409 -4.34 -3.04 14.34
C THR A 409 -4.16 -4.52 14.59
N ALA A 410 -4.42 -5.36 13.58
CA ALA A 410 -4.27 -6.82 13.71
C ALA A 410 -2.80 -7.22 13.92
N VAL A 411 -1.87 -6.63 13.16
CA VAL A 411 -0.43 -6.95 13.25
C VAL A 411 0.17 -6.44 14.55
N VAL A 412 -0.19 -5.23 15.01
CA VAL A 412 0.25 -4.68 16.29
C VAL A 412 -0.24 -5.53 17.46
N ALA A 413 -1.54 -5.87 17.49
CA ALA A 413 -2.11 -6.73 18.53
C ALA A 413 -1.45 -8.11 18.54
N TRP A 414 -1.13 -8.68 17.39
CA TRP A 414 -0.36 -9.92 17.29
C TRP A 414 1.04 -9.77 17.89
N ALA A 415 1.81 -8.73 17.50
CA ALA A 415 3.15 -8.50 17.99
C ALA A 415 3.18 -8.27 19.54
N MET A 416 2.19 -7.56 20.08
CA MET A 416 2.01 -7.35 21.52
C MET A 416 1.71 -8.66 22.24
N HIS A 417 0.76 -9.45 21.71
CA HIS A 417 0.36 -10.71 22.34
C HIS A 417 1.51 -11.74 22.44
N GLN A 418 2.37 -11.82 21.41
CA GLN A 418 3.48 -12.79 21.42
C GLN A 418 4.73 -12.31 22.15
N SER A 419 4.73 -11.07 22.68
CA SER A 419 5.84 -10.55 23.48
C SER A 419 6.04 -11.36 24.77
N ALA A 420 7.28 -11.49 25.22
CA ALA A 420 7.60 -12.05 26.54
C ALA A 420 6.93 -11.25 27.68
N ASN A 421 6.70 -9.95 27.47
CA ASN A 421 6.02 -9.05 28.40
C ASN A 421 4.56 -8.80 27.98
N SER A 422 3.89 -9.79 27.39
CA SER A 422 2.52 -9.63 26.86
C SER A 422 1.49 -9.17 27.89
N ALA A 423 1.75 -9.39 29.20
CA ALA A 423 0.89 -8.89 30.28
C ALA A 423 0.80 -7.36 30.29
N ASP A 424 1.88 -6.65 29.95
CA ASP A 424 1.95 -5.19 29.95
C ASP A 424 1.07 -4.57 28.85
N TYR A 425 0.82 -5.32 27.77
CA TYR A 425 0.02 -4.91 26.62
C TYR A 425 -1.39 -5.49 26.60
N SER A 426 -1.80 -6.24 27.64
CA SER A 426 -3.04 -7.02 27.65
C SER A 426 -4.30 -6.17 27.41
N GLU A 427 -4.36 -4.98 27.99
CA GLU A 427 -5.50 -4.05 27.80
C GLU A 427 -5.51 -3.46 26.39
N SER A 428 -4.36 -3.10 25.82
CA SER A 428 -4.23 -2.63 24.45
C SER A 428 -4.70 -3.69 23.45
N VAL A 429 -4.27 -4.93 23.65
CA VAL A 429 -4.70 -6.09 22.84
C VAL A 429 -6.20 -6.33 23.00
N ARG A 430 -6.75 -6.30 24.23
CA ARG A 430 -8.18 -6.48 24.47
C ARG A 430 -9.01 -5.45 23.69
N ARG A 431 -8.67 -4.17 23.77
CA ARG A 431 -9.36 -3.07 23.05
C ARG A 431 -9.23 -3.23 21.53
N ALA A 432 -8.05 -3.60 21.04
CA ALA A 432 -7.83 -3.87 19.61
C ALA A 432 -8.76 -4.96 19.09
N LEU A 433 -8.87 -6.07 19.81
CA LEU A 433 -9.75 -7.18 19.39
C LEU A 433 -11.23 -6.80 19.45
N ASP A 434 -11.66 -6.05 20.46
CA ASP A 434 -13.04 -5.59 20.58
C ASP A 434 -13.38 -4.67 19.38
N TRP A 435 -12.46 -3.76 19.03
CA TRP A 435 -12.61 -2.88 17.88
C TRP A 435 -12.62 -3.65 16.56
N LEU A 436 -11.65 -4.56 16.33
CA LEU A 436 -11.59 -5.39 15.13
C LEU A 436 -12.87 -6.18 14.91
N VAL A 437 -13.33 -6.90 15.93
CA VAL A 437 -14.58 -7.68 15.85
C VAL A 437 -15.77 -6.79 15.53
N GLY A 438 -15.85 -5.60 16.16
CA GLY A 438 -16.89 -4.61 15.88
C GLY A 438 -16.89 -4.09 14.44
N MET A 439 -15.74 -4.09 13.77
CA MET A 439 -15.57 -3.64 12.38
C MET A 439 -15.85 -4.73 11.34
N GLN A 440 -16.23 -5.96 11.75
CA GLN A 440 -16.56 -7.02 10.78
C GLN A 440 -17.72 -6.61 9.86
N SER A 441 -17.53 -6.76 8.56
CA SER A 441 -18.58 -6.51 7.57
C SER A 441 -19.64 -7.61 7.55
N ALA A 442 -20.83 -7.28 7.03
CA ALA A 442 -21.98 -8.18 6.97
C ALA A 442 -21.71 -9.51 6.24
N ASN A 443 -20.78 -9.53 5.29
CA ASN A 443 -20.35 -10.74 4.57
C ASN A 443 -19.30 -11.58 5.30
N GLY A 444 -18.90 -11.20 6.52
CA GLY A 444 -17.91 -11.91 7.32
C GLY A 444 -16.46 -11.47 7.11
N GLY A 445 -16.15 -10.74 6.05
CA GLY A 445 -14.82 -10.21 5.77
C GLY A 445 -14.52 -8.89 6.50
N PHE A 446 -13.28 -8.43 6.36
CA PHE A 446 -12.77 -7.17 6.91
C PHE A 446 -12.16 -6.33 5.80
N ALA A 447 -12.51 -5.04 5.78
CA ALA A 447 -11.90 -4.02 4.95
C ALA A 447 -10.73 -3.35 5.70
N ALA A 448 -10.00 -2.45 5.04
CA ALA A 448 -8.86 -1.80 5.68
C ALA A 448 -9.27 -0.73 6.71
N PHE A 449 -10.31 0.06 6.43
CA PHE A 449 -10.72 1.21 7.27
C PHE A 449 -12.22 1.26 7.57
N ASP A 450 -13.07 0.84 6.64
CA ASP A 450 -14.51 1.03 6.71
C ASP A 450 -15.25 -0.32 6.83
N ALA A 451 -16.27 -0.41 7.67
CA ALA A 451 -17.16 -1.56 7.68
C ALA A 451 -18.30 -1.37 6.67
N ASP A 452 -18.65 -2.43 5.92
CA ASP A 452 -19.77 -2.45 4.96
C ASP A 452 -19.67 -1.40 3.83
N ASN A 453 -18.47 -0.98 3.46
CA ASN A 453 -18.25 -0.03 2.36
C ASN A 453 -18.33 -0.75 0.99
N THR A 454 -19.52 -1.21 0.64
CA THR A 454 -19.80 -2.10 -0.50
C THR A 454 -20.80 -1.54 -1.49
N SER A 455 -20.96 -0.22 -1.58
CA SER A 455 -21.85 0.45 -2.53
C SER A 455 -21.31 0.39 -3.98
N TYR A 456 -21.12 -0.82 -4.53
CA TYR A 456 -20.43 -1.08 -5.80
C TYR A 456 -20.97 -0.32 -7.02
N TYR A 457 -22.23 0.14 -7.00
CA TYR A 457 -22.80 0.97 -8.06
C TYR A 457 -22.06 2.31 -8.22
N LEU A 458 -21.41 2.81 -7.14
CA LEU A 458 -20.62 4.04 -7.17
C LEU A 458 -19.36 3.92 -8.04
N ASN A 459 -18.83 2.71 -8.25
CA ASN A 459 -17.70 2.50 -9.17
C ASN A 459 -18.04 2.80 -10.65
N LYS A 460 -19.31 3.09 -10.96
CA LYS A 460 -19.78 3.43 -12.31
C LYS A 460 -19.98 4.92 -12.54
N ILE A 461 -19.77 5.77 -11.53
CA ILE A 461 -19.88 7.24 -11.70
C ILE A 461 -18.67 7.75 -12.51
N PRO A 462 -18.81 8.86 -13.27
CA PRO A 462 -17.72 9.38 -14.10
C PRO A 462 -16.45 9.79 -13.33
N PHE A 463 -16.56 10.05 -12.04
CA PHE A 463 -15.43 10.34 -11.16
C PHE A 463 -14.64 9.07 -10.77
N ALA A 464 -15.25 7.91 -10.83
CA ALA A 464 -14.66 6.64 -10.36
C ALA A 464 -13.83 5.91 -11.43
N ASP A 465 -13.27 6.61 -12.43
CA ASP A 465 -12.44 6.00 -13.50
C ASP A 465 -11.15 5.35 -12.96
N HIS A 466 -10.76 5.70 -11.74
CA HIS A 466 -9.64 5.08 -11.02
C HIS A 466 -9.99 3.72 -10.35
N GLY A 467 -11.29 3.34 -10.26
CA GLY A 467 -11.71 2.02 -9.74
C GLY A 467 -11.45 1.74 -8.26
N ALA A 468 -11.16 2.76 -7.44
CA ALA A 468 -10.80 2.63 -6.03
C ALA A 468 -11.61 3.58 -5.13
N LEU A 469 -12.88 3.80 -5.46
CA LEU A 469 -13.76 4.69 -4.70
C LEU A 469 -14.21 4.09 -3.36
N LEU A 470 -14.21 2.77 -3.25
CA LEU A 470 -14.73 2.01 -2.12
C LEU A 470 -13.62 1.28 -1.38
N ASP A 471 -13.91 0.90 -0.13
CA ASP A 471 -13.09 0.04 0.73
C ASP A 471 -13.87 -1.23 1.10
N PRO A 472 -14.01 -2.19 0.17
CA PRO A 472 -14.68 -3.44 0.47
C PRO A 472 -13.76 -4.40 1.24
N PRO A 473 -14.31 -5.40 1.95
CA PRO A 473 -13.54 -6.48 2.54
C PRO A 473 -12.62 -7.18 1.54
N THR A 474 -11.41 -7.55 1.99
CA THR A 474 -10.39 -8.20 1.16
C THR A 474 -9.80 -9.42 1.87
N SER A 475 -9.22 -10.36 1.09
CA SER A 475 -8.69 -11.60 1.64
C SER A 475 -7.46 -11.37 2.52
N ASP A 476 -6.60 -10.44 2.17
CA ASP A 476 -5.37 -10.12 2.91
C ASP A 476 -5.66 -9.49 4.27
N VAL A 477 -6.49 -8.45 4.35
CA VAL A 477 -6.90 -7.83 5.63
C VAL A 477 -7.70 -8.82 6.49
N THR A 478 -8.66 -9.53 5.89
CA THR A 478 -9.43 -10.56 6.59
C THR A 478 -8.52 -11.62 7.19
N ALA A 479 -7.49 -12.07 6.46
CA ALA A 479 -6.53 -13.06 6.94
C ALA A 479 -5.69 -12.54 8.12
N ARG A 480 -5.30 -11.26 8.14
CA ARG A 480 -4.60 -10.67 9.30
C ARG A 480 -5.47 -10.70 10.55
N VAL A 481 -6.74 -10.29 10.41
CA VAL A 481 -7.68 -10.33 11.55
C VAL A 481 -7.92 -11.77 11.99
N VAL A 482 -8.12 -12.73 11.09
CA VAL A 482 -8.24 -14.16 11.42
C VAL A 482 -7.00 -14.64 12.18
N THR A 483 -5.80 -14.25 11.73
CA THR A 483 -4.53 -14.65 12.38
C THR A 483 -4.51 -14.25 13.85
N VAL A 484 -4.84 -12.99 14.18
CA VAL A 484 -4.78 -12.50 15.56
C VAL A 484 -5.93 -13.05 16.40
N LEU A 485 -7.16 -13.15 15.88
CA LEU A 485 -8.30 -13.70 16.59
C LEU A 485 -8.09 -15.18 16.94
N ALA A 486 -7.59 -15.98 16.00
CA ALA A 486 -7.31 -17.39 16.20
C ALA A 486 -6.17 -17.62 17.20
N ARG A 487 -5.10 -16.82 17.10
CA ARG A 487 -3.93 -16.93 17.97
C ARG A 487 -4.24 -16.61 19.41
N ILE A 488 -5.07 -15.59 19.68
CA ILE A 488 -5.46 -15.19 21.03
C ILE A 488 -6.60 -16.08 21.56
N GLY A 489 -7.52 -16.50 20.70
CA GLY A 489 -8.50 -17.55 20.97
C GLY A 489 -9.57 -17.17 22.00
N ARG A 490 -10.00 -15.90 22.09
CA ARG A 490 -11.06 -15.49 23.03
C ARG A 490 -12.40 -16.17 22.68
N PRO A 491 -13.11 -16.76 23.66
CA PRO A 491 -14.38 -17.48 23.39
C PRO A 491 -15.44 -16.61 22.71
N GLN A 492 -15.54 -15.33 23.05
CA GLN A 492 -16.52 -14.39 22.49
C GLN A 492 -16.27 -14.07 21.00
N ASP A 493 -15.04 -14.25 20.48
CA ASP A 493 -14.68 -13.93 19.11
C ASP A 493 -14.96 -15.09 18.13
N ARG A 494 -15.32 -16.28 18.63
CA ARG A 494 -15.49 -17.49 17.81
C ARG A 494 -16.47 -17.31 16.64
N HIS A 495 -17.57 -16.57 16.87
CA HIS A 495 -18.55 -16.33 15.81
C HIS A 495 -17.96 -15.47 14.69
N ALA A 496 -17.27 -14.39 15.03
CA ALA A 496 -16.61 -13.54 14.06
C ALA A 496 -15.50 -14.29 13.28
N LEU A 497 -14.72 -15.10 14.01
CA LEU A 497 -13.69 -15.96 13.42
C LEU A 497 -14.27 -16.96 12.41
N SER A 498 -15.36 -17.67 12.77
CA SER A 498 -16.02 -18.62 11.85
C SER A 498 -16.47 -17.96 10.56
N ARG A 499 -17.16 -16.82 10.65
CA ARG A 499 -17.62 -16.07 9.48
C ARG A 499 -16.46 -15.56 8.60
N ALA A 500 -15.35 -15.15 9.21
CA ALA A 500 -14.18 -14.71 8.48
C ALA A 500 -13.48 -15.88 7.75
N LEU A 501 -13.43 -17.07 8.36
CA LEU A 501 -12.93 -18.27 7.71
C LEU A 501 -13.81 -18.68 6.53
N GLU A 502 -15.14 -18.64 6.66
CA GLU A 502 -16.08 -18.88 5.57
C GLU A 502 -15.87 -17.89 4.42
N TYR A 503 -15.65 -16.59 4.74
CA TYR A 503 -15.31 -15.58 3.75
C TYR A 503 -14.02 -15.95 3.01
N LEU A 504 -12.93 -16.29 3.71
CA LEU A 504 -11.65 -16.64 3.09
C LEU A 504 -11.75 -17.86 2.18
N HIS A 505 -12.48 -18.92 2.59
CA HIS A 505 -12.74 -20.08 1.73
C HIS A 505 -13.51 -19.70 0.45
N ALA A 506 -14.50 -18.81 0.56
CA ALA A 506 -15.29 -18.36 -0.58
C ALA A 506 -14.52 -17.45 -1.56
N GLN A 507 -13.44 -16.80 -1.10
CA GLN A 507 -12.62 -15.90 -1.91
C GLN A 507 -11.44 -16.60 -2.61
N GLN A 508 -11.26 -17.93 -2.43
CA GLN A 508 -10.19 -18.64 -3.13
C GLN A 508 -10.42 -18.61 -4.64
N GLU A 509 -9.40 -18.22 -5.38
CA GLU A 509 -9.42 -18.22 -6.83
C GLU A 509 -9.45 -19.66 -7.41
N PRO A 510 -9.94 -19.85 -8.63
CA PRO A 510 -10.03 -21.18 -9.24
C PRO A 510 -8.69 -21.93 -9.35
N ASP A 511 -7.56 -21.19 -9.44
CA ASP A 511 -6.21 -21.76 -9.50
C ASP A 511 -5.63 -22.12 -8.12
N GLY A 512 -6.37 -21.83 -7.04
CA GLY A 512 -5.97 -22.12 -5.66
C GLY A 512 -5.33 -20.93 -4.92
N SER A 513 -5.05 -19.83 -5.59
CA SER A 513 -4.48 -18.62 -4.98
C SER A 513 -5.55 -17.72 -4.34
N TRP A 514 -5.10 -16.64 -3.65
CA TRP A 514 -5.95 -15.53 -3.23
C TRP A 514 -5.41 -14.21 -3.74
N PHE A 515 -6.32 -13.33 -4.16
CA PHE A 515 -6.01 -11.98 -4.57
C PHE A 515 -5.47 -11.14 -3.39
N GLY A 516 -4.36 -10.43 -3.62
CA GLY A 516 -3.77 -9.48 -2.68
C GLY A 516 -4.15 -8.05 -3.05
N ARG A 517 -4.92 -7.38 -2.19
CA ARG A 517 -5.34 -5.99 -2.43
C ARG A 517 -4.24 -4.99 -2.07
N TRP A 518 -3.51 -5.25 -0.98
CA TRP A 518 -2.55 -4.31 -0.39
C TRP A 518 -1.08 -4.67 -0.60
N GLY A 519 -0.80 -5.84 -1.15
CA GLY A 519 0.54 -6.28 -1.57
C GLY A 519 0.49 -7.03 -2.89
N THR A 520 1.56 -6.98 -3.69
CA THR A 520 1.62 -7.57 -5.03
C THR A 520 1.90 -9.07 -4.95
N ASN A 521 1.03 -9.85 -5.46
CA ASN A 521 -0.42 -9.84 -5.61
C ASN A 521 -0.94 -11.19 -5.06
N TYR A 522 -0.98 -12.25 -5.89
CA TYR A 522 -1.47 -13.56 -5.48
C TYR A 522 -0.51 -14.27 -4.51
N ILE A 523 0.81 -14.07 -4.61
CA ILE A 523 1.77 -14.59 -3.62
C ILE A 523 1.50 -13.98 -2.25
N TYR A 524 1.25 -12.66 -2.19
CA TYR A 524 0.93 -11.94 -0.95
C TYR A 524 -0.39 -12.39 -0.33
N GLY A 525 -1.46 -12.43 -1.14
CA GLY A 525 -2.78 -12.87 -0.69
C GLY A 525 -2.78 -14.32 -0.21
N THR A 526 -2.12 -15.21 -0.96
CA THR A 526 -2.00 -16.63 -0.62
C THR A 526 -1.20 -16.83 0.66
N TRP A 527 -0.06 -16.14 0.83
CA TRP A 527 0.69 -16.16 2.07
C TRP A 527 -0.17 -15.72 3.27
N SER A 528 -0.89 -14.61 3.13
CA SER A 528 -1.73 -14.07 4.20
C SER A 528 -2.78 -15.08 4.66
N VAL A 529 -3.47 -15.73 3.70
CA VAL A 529 -4.53 -16.70 4.02
C VAL A 529 -3.97 -18.00 4.59
N LEU A 530 -2.87 -18.53 4.05
CA LEU A 530 -2.25 -19.76 4.58
C LEU A 530 -1.74 -19.56 6.03
N MET A 531 -1.19 -18.38 6.35
CA MET A 531 -0.85 -18.02 7.73
C MET A 531 -2.09 -18.02 8.64
N ALA A 532 -3.18 -17.40 8.19
CA ALA A 532 -4.44 -17.35 8.93
C ALA A 532 -5.03 -18.74 9.17
N PHE A 533 -5.08 -19.57 8.13
CA PHE A 533 -5.59 -20.95 8.22
C PHE A 533 -4.77 -21.78 9.21
N ALA A 534 -3.45 -21.69 9.17
CA ALA A 534 -2.59 -22.40 10.11
C ALA A 534 -2.87 -21.99 11.57
N GLN A 535 -3.04 -20.69 11.84
CA GLN A 535 -3.36 -20.20 13.19
C GLN A 535 -4.77 -20.63 13.64
N ALA A 536 -5.72 -20.73 12.72
CA ALA A 536 -7.08 -21.17 12.99
C ALA A 536 -7.23 -22.71 13.07
N GLY A 537 -6.13 -23.47 12.92
CA GLY A 537 -6.15 -24.94 12.96
C GLY A 537 -6.67 -25.60 11.68
N VAL A 538 -6.81 -24.86 10.58
CA VAL A 538 -7.10 -25.41 9.26
C VAL A 538 -5.82 -26.08 8.74
N GLY A 539 -5.80 -27.38 8.82
CA GLY A 539 -4.58 -28.19 8.59
C GLY A 539 -4.23 -28.41 7.12
N PRO A 540 -3.06 -29.02 6.85
CA PRO A 540 -2.57 -29.29 5.49
C PRO A 540 -3.41 -30.29 4.69
N GLN A 541 -4.39 -30.96 5.33
CA GLN A 541 -5.34 -31.86 4.65
C GLN A 541 -6.55 -31.12 4.08
N ASP A 542 -6.76 -29.86 4.44
CA ASP A 542 -7.82 -29.04 3.86
C ASP A 542 -7.59 -28.84 2.35
N ALA A 543 -8.67 -28.96 1.57
CA ALA A 543 -8.58 -28.90 0.12
C ALA A 543 -8.12 -27.51 -0.38
N ALA A 544 -8.49 -26.43 0.32
CA ALA A 544 -8.07 -25.08 -0.04
C ALA A 544 -6.58 -24.89 0.24
N VAL A 545 -6.09 -25.38 1.38
CA VAL A 545 -4.66 -25.35 1.72
C VAL A 545 -3.83 -26.11 0.69
N ARG A 546 -4.25 -27.33 0.32
CA ARG A 546 -3.52 -28.13 -0.69
C ARG A 546 -3.43 -27.43 -2.05
N ARG A 547 -4.56 -26.92 -2.57
CA ARG A 547 -4.56 -26.18 -3.85
C ARG A 547 -3.62 -24.98 -3.80
N ALA A 548 -3.59 -24.26 -2.69
CA ALA A 548 -2.73 -23.09 -2.52
C ALA A 548 -1.22 -23.46 -2.46
N VAL A 549 -0.89 -24.55 -1.75
CA VAL A 549 0.46 -25.08 -1.71
C VAL A 549 0.91 -25.53 -3.11
N ASP A 550 0.08 -26.29 -3.82
CA ASP A 550 0.37 -26.73 -5.20
C ASP A 550 0.57 -25.52 -6.13
N TRP A 551 -0.25 -24.49 -5.99
CA TRP A 551 -0.09 -23.25 -6.74
C TRP A 551 1.25 -22.57 -6.43
N LEU A 552 1.62 -22.38 -5.15
CA LEU A 552 2.90 -21.78 -4.77
C LEU A 552 4.10 -22.59 -5.31
N LEU A 553 4.05 -23.92 -5.20
CA LEU A 553 5.11 -24.79 -5.71
C LEU A 553 5.28 -24.65 -7.23
N SER A 554 4.18 -24.50 -7.97
CA SER A 554 4.18 -24.32 -9.42
C SER A 554 4.79 -22.97 -9.86
N ARG A 555 4.80 -21.96 -8.97
CA ARG A 555 5.28 -20.60 -9.24
C ARG A 555 6.75 -20.39 -8.92
N GLN A 556 7.42 -21.33 -8.25
CA GLN A 556 8.83 -21.19 -7.94
C GLN A 556 9.70 -21.08 -9.20
N ASN A 557 10.60 -20.11 -9.23
CA ASN A 557 11.56 -19.91 -10.31
C ASN A 557 12.75 -20.91 -10.20
N SER A 558 13.50 -21.04 -11.29
CA SER A 558 14.68 -21.94 -11.36
C SER A 558 15.80 -21.55 -10.40
N ASP A 559 15.89 -20.27 -10.01
CA ASP A 559 16.85 -19.76 -9.02
C ASP A 559 16.46 -20.08 -7.57
N GLY A 560 15.27 -20.66 -7.36
CA GLY A 560 14.72 -21.05 -6.07
C GLY A 560 13.85 -19.98 -5.41
N GLY A 561 13.77 -18.78 -5.95
CA GLY A 561 12.92 -17.71 -5.44
C GLY A 561 11.53 -17.67 -6.06
N TRP A 562 10.74 -16.69 -5.66
CA TRP A 562 9.42 -16.37 -6.23
C TRP A 562 9.40 -14.91 -6.65
N GLY A 563 8.65 -14.63 -7.73
CA GLY A 563 8.46 -13.28 -8.24
C GLY A 563 7.17 -13.16 -9.03
N GLU A 564 6.45 -12.07 -8.78
CA GLU A 564 5.20 -11.69 -9.44
C GLU A 564 5.22 -10.18 -9.73
N GLY A 565 4.81 -9.79 -10.94
CA GLY A 565 4.78 -8.39 -11.36
C GLY A 565 3.45 -7.71 -11.05
N ASN A 566 3.46 -6.37 -11.09
CA ASN A 566 2.25 -5.56 -10.93
C ASN A 566 1.28 -5.66 -12.12
N ASP A 567 1.71 -6.21 -13.26
CA ASP A 567 0.86 -6.58 -14.39
C ASP A 567 -0.14 -7.70 -14.05
N SER A 568 0.08 -8.45 -12.97
CA SER A 568 -0.87 -9.42 -12.43
C SER A 568 -2.23 -8.81 -12.04
N TYR A 569 -2.29 -7.49 -11.80
CA TYR A 569 -3.54 -6.74 -11.59
C TYR A 569 -4.32 -6.43 -12.87
N ALA A 570 -3.79 -6.73 -14.06
CA ALA A 570 -4.48 -6.51 -15.32
C ALA A 570 -5.75 -7.39 -15.43
N LYS A 571 -6.76 -6.89 -16.18
CA LYS A 571 -8.06 -7.57 -16.32
C LYS A 571 -7.96 -8.94 -17.01
N ASP A 572 -6.98 -9.12 -17.88
CA ASP A 572 -6.71 -10.35 -18.63
C ASP A 572 -5.86 -11.36 -17.88
N ARG A 573 -5.60 -11.10 -16.58
CA ARG A 573 -4.78 -11.95 -15.70
C ARG A 573 -3.49 -12.43 -16.36
N ARG A 574 -2.56 -11.53 -16.59
CA ARG A 574 -1.19 -11.90 -16.97
C ARG A 574 -0.42 -12.60 -15.84
N SER A 575 -1.14 -13.11 -14.82
CA SER A 575 -0.59 -13.82 -13.66
C SER A 575 0.17 -15.11 -14.01
N GLU A 576 0.02 -15.62 -15.23
CA GLU A 576 0.80 -16.76 -15.71
C GLU A 576 2.27 -16.41 -15.99
N ARG A 577 2.60 -15.13 -16.09
CA ARG A 577 3.94 -14.67 -16.43
C ARG A 577 4.84 -14.73 -15.19
N LYS A 578 5.81 -15.61 -15.20
CA LYS A 578 6.86 -15.64 -14.17
C LYS A 578 7.72 -14.39 -14.31
N CYS A 579 7.82 -13.63 -13.21
CA CYS A 579 8.72 -12.49 -13.09
C CYS A 579 10.00 -12.89 -12.35
N ALA A 580 11.02 -12.04 -12.40
CA ALA A 580 12.24 -12.23 -11.64
C ALA A 580 11.92 -12.41 -10.14
N SER A 581 12.65 -13.28 -9.48
CA SER A 581 12.49 -13.50 -8.04
C SER A 581 12.83 -12.26 -7.23
N THR A 582 12.00 -11.96 -6.23
CA THR A 582 12.25 -10.87 -5.29
C THR A 582 12.45 -11.39 -3.87
N PRO A 583 13.24 -10.71 -3.03
CA PRO A 583 13.48 -11.15 -1.65
C PRO A 583 12.20 -11.22 -0.81
N TYR A 584 11.32 -10.22 -0.92
CA TYR A 584 10.08 -10.16 -0.12
C TYR A 584 9.03 -11.19 -0.57
N GLN A 585 8.83 -11.41 -1.87
CA GLN A 585 7.88 -12.43 -2.36
C GLN A 585 8.40 -13.85 -2.08
N THR A 586 9.72 -14.06 -2.18
CA THR A 586 10.33 -15.30 -1.76
C THR A 586 10.13 -15.53 -0.26
N ALA A 587 10.27 -14.50 0.57
CA ALA A 587 10.02 -14.59 2.01
C ALA A 587 8.54 -14.92 2.31
N TRP A 588 7.58 -14.29 1.63
CA TRP A 588 6.16 -14.61 1.76
C TRP A 588 5.85 -16.06 1.39
N ALA A 589 6.40 -16.55 0.27
CA ALA A 589 6.25 -17.95 -0.13
C ALA A 589 6.86 -18.93 0.88
N VAL A 590 8.06 -18.62 1.41
CA VAL A 590 8.71 -19.42 2.46
C VAL A 590 7.85 -19.46 3.72
N LEU A 591 7.35 -18.32 4.20
CA LEU A 591 6.47 -18.26 5.37
C LEU A 591 5.16 -19.03 5.15
N ALA A 592 4.57 -18.94 3.96
CA ALA A 592 3.36 -19.68 3.58
C ALA A 592 3.58 -21.19 3.63
N LEU A 593 4.67 -21.68 3.03
CA LEU A 593 5.02 -23.10 3.02
C LEU A 593 5.33 -23.62 4.44
N LEU A 594 6.00 -22.82 5.28
CA LEU A 594 6.22 -23.18 6.69
C LEU A 594 4.90 -23.32 7.43
N ALA A 595 3.98 -22.37 7.28
CA ALA A 595 2.67 -22.38 7.90
C ALA A 595 1.82 -23.58 7.45
N SER A 596 1.96 -24.01 6.19
CA SER A 596 1.21 -25.14 5.61
C SER A 596 1.83 -26.52 5.90
N GLY A 597 2.85 -26.60 6.74
CA GLY A 597 3.49 -27.88 7.12
C GLY A 597 4.54 -28.42 6.14
N GLU A 598 4.91 -27.65 5.09
CA GLU A 598 5.86 -28.03 4.03
C GLU A 598 7.33 -27.87 4.43
N ALA A 599 7.65 -27.92 5.72
CA ALA A 599 8.99 -27.68 6.25
C ALA A 599 10.09 -28.64 5.72
N GLY A 600 9.70 -29.76 5.14
CA GLY A 600 10.61 -30.75 4.53
C GLY A 600 10.76 -30.60 3.01
N SER A 601 10.04 -29.69 2.35
CA SER A 601 10.03 -29.62 0.89
C SER A 601 11.33 -29.06 0.30
N ASP A 602 11.70 -29.55 -0.89
CA ASP A 602 12.86 -29.02 -1.63
C ASP A 602 12.64 -27.57 -2.06
N ALA A 603 11.40 -27.22 -2.38
CA ALA A 603 11.03 -25.86 -2.76
C ALA A 603 11.35 -24.87 -1.63
N LEU A 604 10.98 -25.21 -0.40
CA LEU A 604 11.28 -24.40 0.78
C LEU A 604 12.80 -24.22 0.96
N ARG A 605 13.58 -25.31 0.86
CA ARG A 605 15.05 -25.23 0.98
C ARG A 605 15.67 -24.34 -0.11
N ARG A 606 15.20 -24.43 -1.36
CA ARG A 606 15.66 -23.56 -2.44
C ARG A 606 15.34 -22.09 -2.17
N GLY A 607 14.15 -21.80 -1.63
CA GLY A 607 13.75 -20.44 -1.25
C GLY A 607 14.63 -19.83 -0.15
N VAL A 608 14.91 -20.61 0.89
CA VAL A 608 15.84 -20.19 1.96
C VAL A 608 17.25 -19.95 1.41
N ASN A 609 17.75 -20.83 0.53
CA ASN A 609 19.05 -20.66 -0.12
C ASN A 609 19.07 -19.40 -1.02
N TYR A 610 17.98 -19.09 -1.73
CA TYR A 610 17.86 -17.86 -2.50
C TYR A 610 18.01 -16.64 -1.59
N LEU A 611 17.31 -16.57 -0.47
CA LEU A 611 17.41 -15.46 0.48
C LEU A 611 18.83 -15.32 1.03
N MET A 612 19.48 -16.42 1.47
CA MET A 612 20.85 -16.36 1.97
C MET A 612 21.85 -15.87 0.92
N ARG A 613 21.70 -16.30 -0.33
CA ARG A 613 22.62 -15.96 -1.43
C ARG A 613 22.46 -14.52 -1.92
N THR A 614 21.25 -13.95 -1.82
CA THR A 614 20.92 -12.60 -2.31
C THR A 614 21.05 -11.52 -1.24
N GLN A 615 21.42 -11.89 0.00
CA GLN A 615 21.71 -10.94 1.07
C GLN A 615 22.90 -10.06 0.69
N GLN A 616 22.78 -8.76 0.89
CA GLN A 616 23.82 -7.77 0.56
C GLN A 616 24.86 -7.64 1.69
N ALA A 617 25.96 -6.95 1.40
CA ALA A 617 27.06 -6.77 2.34
C ALA A 617 26.64 -5.99 3.62
N ASP A 618 25.60 -5.14 3.53
CA ASP A 618 25.03 -4.43 4.69
C ASP A 618 24.11 -5.29 5.57
N GLY A 619 23.99 -6.57 5.24
CA GLY A 619 23.18 -7.56 5.96
C GLY A 619 21.69 -7.57 5.57
N LEU A 620 21.25 -6.70 4.69
CA LEU A 620 19.85 -6.61 4.26
C LEU A 620 19.67 -7.02 2.80
N TRP A 621 18.48 -6.82 2.29
CA TRP A 621 18.12 -7.00 0.89
C TRP A 621 17.55 -5.70 0.33
N SER A 622 17.73 -5.46 -0.95
CA SER A 622 17.06 -4.40 -1.69
C SER A 622 16.46 -4.96 -2.97
N ASP A 623 15.41 -4.33 -3.41
CA ASP A 623 14.73 -4.70 -4.65
C ASP A 623 14.23 -3.43 -5.36
N PRO A 624 14.39 -3.33 -6.70
CA PRO A 624 13.96 -2.14 -7.43
C PRO A 624 12.46 -2.13 -7.77
N HIS A 625 11.74 -3.25 -7.57
CA HIS A 625 10.36 -3.38 -8.01
C HIS A 625 9.37 -2.77 -7.00
N PHE A 626 8.26 -2.28 -7.53
CA PHE A 626 7.10 -1.88 -6.76
C PHE A 626 6.37 -3.12 -6.24
N ASN A 627 5.97 -3.11 -4.99
CA ASN A 627 5.55 -4.31 -4.24
C ASN A 627 4.15 -4.21 -3.62
N ALA A 628 3.45 -3.10 -3.86
CA ALA A 628 2.08 -2.91 -3.42
C ALA A 628 1.32 -1.96 -4.34
N PRO A 629 0.01 -2.10 -4.50
CA PRO A 629 -0.83 -1.07 -5.10
C PRO A 629 -1.41 -0.18 -4.00
N GLY A 630 -1.35 1.13 -4.20
CA GLY A 630 -2.29 2.04 -3.54
C GLY A 630 -3.69 1.80 -4.12
N PHE A 631 -3.78 1.85 -5.46
CA PHE A 631 -4.99 1.48 -6.21
C PHE A 631 -4.60 0.57 -7.38
N PRO A 632 -5.04 -0.70 -7.40
CA PRO A 632 -4.73 -1.63 -8.48
C PRO A 632 -4.99 -1.01 -9.86
N ARG A 633 -4.02 -1.06 -10.75
CA ARG A 633 -4.03 -0.51 -12.14
C ARG A 633 -3.96 1.01 -12.26
N VAL A 634 -3.92 1.75 -11.16
CA VAL A 634 -3.95 3.23 -11.19
C VAL A 634 -2.83 3.87 -10.41
N PHE A 635 -2.40 3.26 -9.31
CA PHE A 635 -1.39 3.83 -8.41
C PHE A 635 -0.65 2.73 -7.67
N TYR A 636 0.66 2.72 -7.76
CA TYR A 636 1.51 1.69 -7.17
C TYR A 636 2.55 2.28 -6.23
N LEU A 637 2.97 1.45 -5.29
CA LEU A 637 3.85 1.78 -4.18
C LEU A 637 5.02 0.80 -4.10
N LYS A 638 6.14 1.30 -3.57
CA LYS A 638 7.29 0.50 -3.20
C LYS A 638 7.62 0.75 -1.73
N TYR A 639 7.28 -0.23 -0.91
CA TYR A 639 7.70 -0.29 0.49
C TYR A 639 9.13 -0.76 0.56
N HIS A 640 10.08 0.12 0.88
CA HIS A 640 11.48 -0.25 1.02
C HIS A 640 11.74 -1.19 2.21
N GLY A 641 10.89 -1.13 3.23
CA GLY A 641 10.93 -2.01 4.40
C GLY A 641 10.69 -3.49 4.08
N TYR A 642 9.83 -3.80 3.10
CA TYR A 642 9.45 -5.19 2.76
C TYR A 642 10.66 -6.08 2.44
N SER A 643 11.61 -5.59 1.67
CA SER A 643 12.85 -6.30 1.37
C SER A 643 13.80 -6.39 2.56
N ARG A 644 13.55 -5.67 3.67
CA ARG A 644 14.45 -5.61 4.82
C ARG A 644 14.02 -6.54 5.94
N TYR A 645 12.73 -6.57 6.30
CA TYR A 645 12.25 -7.35 7.44
C TYR A 645 11.61 -8.70 7.06
N PHE A 646 10.94 -8.85 5.92
CA PHE A 646 10.34 -10.14 5.54
C PHE A 646 11.37 -11.26 5.32
N PRO A 647 12.52 -11.03 4.63
CA PRO A 647 13.54 -12.05 4.51
C PRO A 647 14.11 -12.50 5.87
N LEU A 648 14.35 -11.56 6.80
CA LEU A 648 14.77 -11.89 8.16
C LEU A 648 13.73 -12.77 8.85
N TRP A 649 12.44 -12.38 8.78
CA TRP A 649 11.36 -13.15 9.38
C TRP A 649 11.30 -14.57 8.83
N ALA A 650 11.35 -14.74 7.51
CA ALA A 650 11.31 -16.04 6.86
C ALA A 650 12.50 -16.94 7.25
N LEU A 651 13.74 -16.40 7.26
CA LEU A 651 14.93 -17.14 7.67
C LEU A 651 14.89 -17.54 9.14
N ALA A 652 14.44 -16.64 10.02
CA ALA A 652 14.32 -16.91 11.44
C ALA A 652 13.24 -17.98 11.73
N ALA A 653 12.08 -17.90 11.10
CA ALA A 653 11.00 -18.89 11.21
C ALA A 653 11.47 -20.29 10.73
N PHE A 654 12.18 -20.33 9.62
CA PHE A 654 12.77 -21.59 9.14
C PHE A 654 13.77 -22.18 10.13
N ARG A 655 14.64 -21.37 10.73
CA ARG A 655 15.61 -21.79 11.76
C ARG A 655 14.88 -22.36 12.98
N THR A 656 13.87 -21.65 13.50
CA THR A 656 13.10 -22.06 14.67
C THR A 656 12.49 -23.45 14.46
N LEU A 657 11.81 -23.66 13.32
CA LEU A 657 11.17 -24.93 13.01
C LEU A 657 12.18 -26.07 12.78
N SER A 658 13.32 -25.78 12.15
CA SER A 658 14.37 -26.77 11.91
C SER A 658 14.99 -27.29 13.21
N ARG A 659 15.19 -26.43 14.21
CA ARG A 659 15.71 -26.80 15.53
C ARG A 659 14.74 -27.64 16.33
N THR A 660 13.43 -27.36 16.28
CA THR A 660 12.41 -28.14 16.97
C THR A 660 12.33 -29.58 16.46
N ARG A 661 12.52 -29.79 15.14
CA ARG A 661 12.53 -31.14 14.54
C ARG A 661 13.77 -31.96 14.85
N THR A 662 14.90 -31.34 15.14
CA THR A 662 16.14 -32.06 15.48
C THR A 662 16.21 -32.44 16.97
N SER A 663 15.31 -31.89 17.80
CA SER A 663 15.21 -32.21 19.24
C SER A 663 14.15 -33.29 19.54
N HIS A 664 13.48 -33.80 18.54
CA HIS A 664 12.57 -34.97 18.58
C HIS A 664 13.11 -36.08 17.69
#